data_7a293ae52e88d74c27afdd20d6273b13
#
_entry.id   7a293ae52e88d74c27afdd20d6273b13
#
_cell.length_a   1.000
_cell.length_b   1.000
_cell.length_c   1.000
_cell.angle_alpha   90.00
_cell.angle_beta   90.00
_cell.angle_gamma   90.00
#
_symmetry.space_group_name_H-M   'P 1'
#
loop_
_entity.id
_entity.type
_entity.pdbx_description
1 polymer ?
#
loop_
_entity_poly.entity_id
_entity_poly.type
_entity_poly.pdbx_seq_one_letter_code
_entity_poly.pdbx_strand_id
1 'polypeptide(L)'
;MNNSTKWLMALLLTALVCPTSAAKKKTTAAAEPQAPNEMVAYLFTYFNGNKPEQEQICYAISDDGYNYTPLNHGRPVIASDTIALTQCVRDPHILRCEDGKTFYMVATDMQSSLGWASNRGMVLLKSTDLINWQHTAINFPTRYTKAWKNVIRVWAPETIYDHQAGKYMVFYSLRTSEQGSYDKIYYQYANKDFTGLEGEPQWLFDAGNATIDGDIVYNPADSLYHLFYKQESGRGIYQAVARQLTDKWQMTGGNVEQTKESVEGVGVCRTIDGQQWIIMYDCYGNGHYQFCRSEDLKTFRFVQNTETKGAFTPRHGTIIPITRAEKERLLHEYGNYRQPILPGLHADPEVLYSNKTGKYYIYSTTDGTPGWGGHDFSVFSSENLIDWTDEGKLLDVKGDQVKWATGHAWAPCIIETKTATGYRYYFYYSAHNPLSKRKEIGVAVSDSPTGPFVDSGAPIITDADRPEGARGQAIDVDVFRDPKSGKYYLYWGNGFMAGAELNDDMMSIKTETKQLLTPKGGSLQTWAFREGAYVFYRKGTYYFLWSVDDTGSPNYHVCYGTSKSPLGPIDIDEQSYMVIRQKPEDKIYGTAHNSILQIPGRDEWYIVYHRINRDYADKRYGKGVPGTHREVCIDRLTFDKKGRIIQVIPTLNGPEPLSLKK
;
A
#
# COMPACT_ATOMS: atom_id res chain seq x y z
N MET A 1 47.42 65.48 -14.74
CA MET A 1 48.29 66.28 -13.81
C MET A 1 48.47 65.42 -12.59
N ASN A 2 49.71 65.00 -12.45
CA ASN A 2 50.54 64.70 -11.25
C ASN A 2 49.99 63.65 -10.21
N ASN A 3 50.65 62.50 -10.17
CA ASN A 3 51.91 62.14 -9.48
C ASN A 3 51.77 62.25 -7.94
N SER A 4 52.11 61.34 -7.11
CA SER A 4 53.36 60.54 -6.93
C SER A 4 53.16 59.62 -5.70
N THR A 5 53.53 58.37 -5.75
CA THR A 5 54.79 57.73 -5.35
C THR A 5 55.27 57.93 -3.87
N LYS A 6 55.49 56.82 -3.14
CA LYS A 6 56.68 56.33 -2.42
C LYS A 6 56.33 55.78 -1.01
N TRP A 7 56.76 54.68 -0.67
CA TRP A 7 57.87 53.88 -0.20
C TRP A 7 57.62 53.23 1.18
N LEU A 8 57.80 51.93 1.23
CA LEU A 8 58.63 51.00 2.02
C LEU A 8 58.88 51.27 3.50
N MET A 9 58.63 50.33 4.34
CA MET A 9 59.60 49.71 5.24
C MET A 9 59.12 48.34 5.80
N ALA A 10 59.99 47.34 5.71
CA ALA A 10 59.84 45.99 6.22
C ALA A 10 60.30 45.93 7.69
N LEU A 11 59.66 45.12 8.50
CA LEU A 11 60.18 44.59 9.75
C LEU A 11 59.89 43.11 9.86
N LEU A 12 60.95 42.31 9.83
CA LEU A 12 60.96 40.90 10.17
C LEU A 12 60.72 40.73 11.68
N LEU A 13 59.78 39.88 12.07
CA LEU A 13 59.80 39.23 13.37
C LEU A 13 59.47 37.71 13.17
N THR A 14 60.52 36.92 13.45
CA THR A 14 60.43 35.45 13.56
C THR A 14 59.68 35.05 14.81
N ALA A 15 58.59 34.25 14.64
CA ALA A 15 57.98 33.53 15.74
C ALA A 15 57.76 32.08 15.35
N LEU A 16 58.21 31.21 16.24
CA LEU A 16 58.13 29.75 16.17
C LEU A 16 56.68 29.27 15.90
N VAL A 17 56.52 28.38 14.93
CA VAL A 17 55.25 27.68 14.66
C VAL A 17 55.36 26.26 15.19
N CYS A 18 54.57 25.91 16.20
CA CYS A 18 54.20 24.54 16.55
C CYS A 18 53.12 24.02 15.57
N PRO A 19 53.21 22.82 15.04
CA PRO A 19 52.15 22.30 14.18
C PRO A 19 51.02 21.71 14.99
N THR A 20 49.88 22.39 15.06
CA THR A 20 48.60 21.78 15.45
C THR A 20 47.98 21.12 14.24
N SER A 21 47.83 19.82 14.31
CA SER A 21 47.09 19.03 13.30
C SER A 21 45.63 19.39 13.29
N ALA A 22 45.20 20.19 12.33
CA ALA A 22 43.79 20.45 12.06
C ALA A 22 43.22 19.33 11.17
N ALA A 23 42.39 18.49 11.74
CA ALA A 23 41.59 17.53 11.00
C ALA A 23 40.69 18.30 10.02
N LYS A 24 40.92 18.16 8.72
CA LYS A 24 40.02 18.63 7.66
C LYS A 24 38.65 17.91 7.80
N LYS A 25 37.62 18.59 8.32
CA LYS A 25 36.27 18.22 8.12
C LYS A 25 36.01 18.20 6.59
N LYS A 26 35.76 17.02 6.04
CA LYS A 26 35.13 16.90 4.72
C LYS A 26 33.76 17.53 4.81
N THR A 27 33.60 18.73 4.34
CA THR A 27 32.28 19.27 3.98
C THR A 27 31.80 18.45 2.78
N THR A 28 30.83 17.58 2.99
CA THR A 28 30.02 17.05 1.91
C THR A 28 29.33 18.24 1.25
N ALA A 29 29.72 18.53 0.00
CA ALA A 29 28.99 19.49 -0.81
C ALA A 29 27.52 19.05 -0.84
N ALA A 30 26.61 19.96 -0.47
CA ALA A 30 25.18 19.74 -0.68
C ALA A 30 24.98 19.53 -2.19
N ALA A 31 24.36 18.41 -2.58
CA ALA A 31 24.01 18.15 -3.96
C ALA A 31 23.14 19.32 -4.46
N GLU A 32 23.45 19.87 -5.62
CA GLU A 32 22.62 20.87 -6.27
C GLU A 32 21.21 20.29 -6.47
N PRO A 33 20.13 21.07 -6.29
CA PRO A 33 18.76 20.60 -6.53
C PRO A 33 18.61 20.23 -8.00
N GLN A 34 18.46 18.93 -8.28
CA GLN A 34 18.31 18.39 -9.63
C GLN A 34 16.94 18.79 -10.23
N ALA A 35 16.91 19.02 -11.56
CA ALA A 35 15.69 19.45 -12.24
C ALA A 35 14.56 18.41 -12.16
N PRO A 36 13.29 18.78 -11.90
CA PRO A 36 12.16 17.84 -11.77
C PRO A 36 11.90 16.97 -13.01
N ASN A 37 12.27 17.48 -14.19
CA ASN A 37 12.06 16.80 -15.50
C ASN A 37 13.28 15.98 -15.95
N GLU A 38 14.33 15.88 -15.14
CA GLU A 38 15.48 15.04 -15.44
C GLU A 38 15.07 13.55 -15.34
N MET A 39 15.42 12.73 -16.37
CA MET A 39 15.29 11.28 -16.31
C MET A 39 16.31 10.73 -15.31
N VAL A 40 15.84 10.01 -14.29
CA VAL A 40 16.67 9.59 -13.16
C VAL A 40 16.48 8.11 -12.77
N ALA A 41 15.50 7.44 -13.35
CA ALA A 41 15.19 6.07 -13.00
C ALA A 41 14.44 5.39 -14.16
N TYR A 42 14.20 4.10 -14.01
CA TYR A 42 13.45 3.27 -14.94
C TYR A 42 12.21 2.70 -14.23
N LEU A 43 11.07 2.74 -14.92
CA LEU A 43 9.85 2.05 -14.54
C LEU A 43 9.71 0.77 -15.33
N PHE A 44 9.56 -0.36 -14.66
CA PHE A 44 9.24 -1.64 -15.24
C PHE A 44 7.76 -1.96 -14.97
N THR A 45 6.98 -2.13 -16.02
CA THR A 45 5.60 -2.62 -15.96
C THR A 45 5.59 -4.10 -16.29
N TYR A 46 4.95 -4.94 -15.48
CA TYR A 46 4.99 -6.38 -15.58
C TYR A 46 3.73 -7.03 -14.98
N PHE A 47 3.59 -8.34 -15.13
CA PHE A 47 2.63 -9.17 -14.40
C PHE A 47 3.38 -10.30 -13.68
N ASN A 48 2.74 -10.99 -12.70
CA ASN A 48 3.48 -11.89 -11.79
C ASN A 48 3.44 -13.38 -12.14
N GLY A 49 2.47 -13.86 -12.93
CA GLY A 49 2.35 -15.29 -13.23
C GLY A 49 1.02 -15.69 -13.85
N ASN A 50 0.66 -16.98 -13.77
CA ASN A 50 -0.45 -17.58 -14.51
C ASN A 50 -1.71 -17.83 -13.67
N LYS A 51 -1.80 -17.31 -12.46
CA LYS A 51 -3.03 -17.34 -11.67
C LYS A 51 -3.80 -16.04 -11.86
N PRO A 52 -5.14 -16.03 -11.76
CA PRO A 52 -5.94 -14.81 -11.97
C PRO A 52 -5.48 -13.61 -11.13
N GLU A 53 -5.09 -13.83 -9.88
CA GLU A 53 -4.55 -12.80 -8.98
C GLU A 53 -3.15 -12.33 -9.36
N GLN A 54 -2.43 -13.05 -10.23
CA GLN A 54 -1.09 -12.73 -10.74
C GLN A 54 -1.10 -12.12 -12.14
N GLU A 55 -2.19 -12.33 -12.91
CA GLU A 55 -2.40 -11.77 -14.25
C GLU A 55 -2.94 -10.35 -14.14
N GLN A 56 -2.14 -9.46 -13.54
CA GLN A 56 -2.48 -8.08 -13.25
C GLN A 56 -1.25 -7.18 -13.39
N ILE A 57 -1.46 -5.91 -13.68
CA ILE A 57 -0.37 -4.95 -13.92
C ILE A 57 0.29 -4.56 -12.59
N CYS A 58 1.59 -4.82 -12.51
CA CYS A 58 2.48 -4.45 -11.41
C CYS A 58 3.57 -3.49 -11.89
N TYR A 59 4.16 -2.75 -10.95
CA TYR A 59 5.25 -1.83 -11.18
C TYR A 59 6.47 -2.15 -10.34
N ALA A 60 7.67 -1.91 -10.90
CA ALA A 60 8.92 -1.86 -10.18
C ALA A 60 9.78 -0.68 -10.65
N ILE A 61 10.63 -0.16 -9.79
CA ILE A 61 11.53 0.96 -10.09
C ILE A 61 12.98 0.53 -9.96
N SER A 62 13.82 1.04 -10.86
CA SER A 62 15.28 0.86 -10.83
C SER A 62 15.99 2.19 -11.07
N ASP A 63 17.12 2.40 -10.42
CA ASP A 63 17.99 3.56 -10.66
C ASP A 63 19.06 3.28 -11.75
N ASP A 64 19.31 2.01 -12.04
CA ASP A 64 20.36 1.57 -12.99
C ASP A 64 19.82 0.84 -14.23
N GLY A 65 18.50 0.53 -14.24
CA GLY A 65 17.85 -0.23 -15.32
C GLY A 65 18.02 -1.75 -15.26
N TYR A 66 18.67 -2.25 -14.21
CA TYR A 66 18.97 -3.68 -14.04
C TYR A 66 18.47 -4.25 -12.72
N ASN A 67 18.57 -3.47 -11.64
CA ASN A 67 18.15 -3.87 -10.29
C ASN A 67 16.83 -3.19 -9.95
N TYR A 68 15.76 -3.97 -9.85
CA TYR A 68 14.40 -3.47 -9.66
C TYR A 68 13.89 -3.72 -8.25
N THR A 69 13.24 -2.71 -7.69
CA THR A 69 12.47 -2.81 -6.44
C THR A 69 10.98 -2.76 -6.79
N PRO A 70 10.19 -3.80 -6.49
CA PRO A 70 8.77 -3.79 -6.75
C PRO A 70 8.07 -2.70 -5.92
N LEU A 71 7.09 -2.01 -6.50
CA LEU A 71 6.21 -1.09 -5.81
C LEU A 71 4.99 -1.82 -5.23
N ASN A 72 4.27 -1.18 -4.33
CA ASN A 72 3.08 -1.71 -3.68
C ASN A 72 3.26 -3.12 -3.10
N HIS A 73 4.46 -3.43 -2.58
CA HIS A 73 4.84 -4.77 -2.10
C HIS A 73 4.68 -5.88 -3.15
N GLY A 74 4.87 -5.56 -4.42
CA GLY A 74 4.68 -6.51 -5.54
C GLY A 74 3.21 -6.81 -5.87
N ARG A 75 2.26 -6.10 -5.23
CA ARG A 75 0.84 -6.21 -5.53
C ARG A 75 0.46 -5.36 -6.75
N PRO A 76 -0.64 -5.67 -7.42
CA PRO A 76 -1.12 -4.91 -8.57
C PRO A 76 -1.31 -3.42 -8.27
N VAL A 77 -1.01 -2.58 -9.25
CA VAL A 77 -1.23 -1.13 -9.23
C VAL A 77 -2.46 -0.71 -10.06
N ILE A 78 -2.93 -1.59 -10.95
CA ILE A 78 -4.15 -1.40 -11.73
C ILE A 78 -5.00 -2.66 -11.57
N ALA A 79 -6.28 -2.50 -11.20
CA ALA A 79 -7.23 -3.60 -11.04
C ALA A 79 -7.69 -4.13 -12.40
N SER A 80 -7.25 -5.32 -12.79
CA SER A 80 -7.55 -5.92 -14.11
C SER A 80 -9.02 -6.27 -14.30
N ASP A 81 -9.72 -6.61 -13.24
CA ASP A 81 -11.16 -6.89 -13.24
C ASP A 81 -12.02 -5.67 -13.64
N THR A 82 -11.44 -4.48 -13.56
CA THR A 82 -12.12 -3.23 -13.96
C THR A 82 -11.78 -2.77 -15.38
N ILE A 83 -10.71 -3.28 -16.00
CA ILE A 83 -10.20 -2.80 -17.30
C ILE A 83 -10.27 -3.84 -18.41
N ALA A 84 -10.26 -5.15 -18.09
CA ALA A 84 -10.22 -6.24 -19.05
C ALA A 84 -11.54 -7.04 -19.06
N LEU A 85 -11.92 -7.55 -20.24
CA LEU A 85 -13.14 -8.37 -20.39
C LEU A 85 -12.99 -9.75 -19.75
N THR A 86 -11.75 -10.30 -19.72
CA THR A 86 -11.45 -11.56 -19.05
C THR A 86 -11.15 -11.38 -17.55
N GLN A 87 -11.17 -10.14 -17.05
CA GLN A 87 -10.78 -9.77 -15.68
C GLN A 87 -9.31 -10.03 -15.35
N CYS A 88 -8.49 -10.27 -16.36
CA CYS A 88 -7.05 -10.53 -16.24
C CYS A 88 -6.30 -9.87 -17.40
N VAL A 89 -5.06 -9.43 -17.14
CA VAL A 89 -4.18 -8.86 -18.18
C VAL A 89 -2.76 -9.39 -18.06
N ARG A 90 -2.10 -9.50 -19.22
CA ARG A 90 -0.71 -9.95 -19.36
C ARG A 90 0.06 -9.00 -20.27
N ASP A 91 1.37 -9.16 -20.30
CA ASP A 91 2.27 -8.55 -21.28
C ASP A 91 2.06 -7.03 -21.41
N PRO A 92 2.10 -6.23 -20.31
CA PRO A 92 1.90 -4.79 -20.39
C PRO A 92 3.08 -4.11 -21.08
N HIS A 93 2.81 -3.43 -22.20
CA HIS A 93 3.78 -2.56 -22.87
C HIS A 93 3.42 -1.09 -22.63
N ILE A 94 4.36 -0.30 -22.12
CA ILE A 94 4.19 1.12 -21.82
C ILE A 94 5.10 1.97 -22.71
N LEU A 95 4.54 3.08 -23.23
CA LEU A 95 5.25 4.05 -24.04
C LEU A 95 5.03 5.47 -23.53
N ARG A 96 6.09 6.27 -23.42
CA ARG A 96 6.00 7.72 -23.28
C ARG A 96 5.74 8.33 -24.65
N CYS A 97 4.67 9.13 -24.76
CA CYS A 97 4.29 9.77 -26.01
C CYS A 97 5.24 10.90 -26.41
N GLU A 98 5.17 11.33 -27.70
CA GLU A 98 5.97 12.41 -28.28
C GLU A 98 5.82 13.77 -27.55
N ASP A 99 4.71 13.99 -26.85
CA ASP A 99 4.51 15.19 -26.03
C ASP A 99 5.33 15.19 -24.71
N GLY A 100 5.99 14.06 -24.40
CA GLY A 100 6.81 13.86 -23.23
C GLY A 100 6.05 13.74 -21.90
N LYS A 101 4.71 13.80 -21.92
CA LYS A 101 3.83 13.88 -20.74
C LYS A 101 2.74 12.82 -20.70
N THR A 102 2.25 12.40 -21.86
CA THR A 102 1.24 11.35 -21.98
C THR A 102 1.92 9.99 -22.02
N PHE A 103 1.29 9.00 -21.41
CA PHE A 103 1.70 7.60 -21.47
C PHE A 103 0.59 6.78 -22.08
N TYR A 104 0.96 5.93 -23.02
CA TYR A 104 0.09 4.87 -23.50
C TYR A 104 0.59 3.53 -22.98
N MET A 105 -0.36 2.66 -22.66
CA MET A 105 -0.06 1.28 -22.31
C MET A 105 -1.03 0.37 -23.06
N VAL A 106 -0.55 -0.75 -23.54
CA VAL A 106 -1.36 -1.81 -24.11
C VAL A 106 -1.07 -3.11 -23.37
N ALA A 107 -2.08 -3.98 -23.24
CA ALA A 107 -1.91 -5.25 -22.54
C ALA A 107 -2.81 -6.33 -23.16
N THR A 108 -2.38 -7.58 -23.08
CA THR A 108 -3.16 -8.74 -23.48
C THR A 108 -4.35 -8.93 -22.54
N ASP A 109 -5.58 -8.90 -23.05
CA ASP A 109 -6.80 -9.21 -22.30
C ASP A 109 -6.95 -10.75 -22.27
N MET A 110 -6.43 -11.39 -21.24
CA MET A 110 -6.36 -12.85 -21.15
C MET A 110 -6.36 -13.33 -19.71
N GLN A 111 -7.10 -14.42 -19.47
CA GLN A 111 -7.01 -15.25 -18.28
C GLN A 111 -6.54 -16.64 -18.69
N SER A 112 -5.30 -17.02 -18.36
CA SER A 112 -4.67 -18.26 -18.82
C SER A 112 -5.37 -19.53 -18.34
N SER A 113 -6.04 -19.49 -17.19
CA SER A 113 -6.86 -20.60 -16.68
C SER A 113 -8.04 -20.97 -17.58
N LEU A 114 -8.47 -20.08 -18.49
CA LEU A 114 -9.48 -20.34 -19.53
C LEU A 114 -8.88 -20.97 -20.79
N GLY A 115 -7.58 -21.20 -20.82
CA GLY A 115 -6.83 -21.81 -21.91
C GLY A 115 -6.05 -20.81 -22.76
N TRP A 116 -4.91 -21.24 -23.32
CA TRP A 116 -3.99 -20.42 -24.09
C TRP A 116 -4.54 -19.91 -25.44
N ALA A 117 -5.66 -20.43 -25.91
CA ALA A 117 -6.38 -19.97 -27.10
C ALA A 117 -7.73 -19.33 -26.75
N SER A 118 -7.90 -18.81 -25.53
CA SER A 118 -9.13 -18.16 -25.06
C SER A 118 -9.14 -16.65 -25.25
N ASN A 119 -7.97 -16.03 -25.36
CA ASN A 119 -7.80 -14.60 -25.54
C ASN A 119 -8.38 -14.13 -26.89
N ARG A 120 -9.08 -13.01 -26.88
CA ARG A 120 -9.78 -12.44 -28.06
C ARG A 120 -9.52 -10.96 -28.26
N GLY A 121 -8.66 -10.36 -27.44
CA GLY A 121 -8.51 -8.93 -27.49
C GLY A 121 -7.37 -8.38 -26.65
N MET A 122 -7.39 -7.08 -26.51
CA MET A 122 -6.40 -6.31 -25.77
C MET A 122 -7.05 -5.15 -25.02
N VAL A 123 -6.32 -4.56 -24.10
CA VAL A 123 -6.69 -3.34 -23.40
C VAL A 123 -5.76 -2.20 -23.84
N LEU A 124 -6.36 -1.07 -24.17
CA LEU A 124 -5.65 0.20 -24.38
C LEU A 124 -5.82 1.08 -23.16
N LEU A 125 -4.74 1.66 -22.67
CA LEU A 125 -4.74 2.52 -21.50
C LEU A 125 -3.98 3.83 -21.80
N LYS A 126 -4.46 4.92 -21.20
CA LYS A 126 -3.87 6.27 -21.33
C LYS A 126 -3.77 6.94 -19.99
N SER A 127 -2.62 7.53 -19.67
CA SER A 127 -2.37 8.29 -18.44
C SER A 127 -1.49 9.52 -18.70
N THR A 128 -1.53 10.49 -17.79
CA THR A 128 -0.60 11.63 -17.75
C THR A 128 0.21 11.66 -16.44
N ASP A 129 0.01 10.68 -15.56
CA ASP A 129 0.64 10.65 -14.24
C ASP A 129 1.15 9.28 -13.81
N LEU A 130 0.93 8.22 -14.63
CA LEU A 130 1.28 6.82 -14.35
C LEU A 130 0.47 6.17 -13.20
N ILE A 131 -0.53 6.88 -12.66
CA ILE A 131 -1.38 6.44 -11.55
C ILE A 131 -2.82 6.25 -12.03
N ASN A 132 -3.37 7.29 -12.66
CA ASN A 132 -4.75 7.30 -13.13
C ASN A 132 -4.80 6.93 -14.61
N TRP A 133 -5.50 5.84 -14.94
CA TRP A 133 -5.55 5.29 -16.28
C TRP A 133 -6.98 5.31 -16.84
N GLN A 134 -7.17 5.98 -17.96
CA GLN A 134 -8.34 5.78 -18.81
C GLN A 134 -8.12 4.52 -19.64
N HIS A 135 -9.12 3.69 -19.82
CA HIS A 135 -8.99 2.42 -20.52
C HIS A 135 -10.11 2.12 -21.50
N THR A 136 -9.80 1.25 -22.46
CA THR A 136 -10.77 0.67 -23.40
C THR A 136 -10.36 -0.76 -23.73
N ALA A 137 -11.23 -1.71 -23.50
CA ALA A 137 -11.03 -3.10 -23.93
C ALA A 137 -11.53 -3.30 -25.36
N ILE A 138 -10.73 -3.95 -26.19
CA ILE A 138 -11.05 -4.26 -27.59
C ILE A 138 -11.18 -5.75 -27.75
N ASN A 139 -12.37 -6.23 -28.17
CA ASN A 139 -12.61 -7.62 -28.50
C ASN A 139 -12.72 -7.76 -30.04
N PHE A 140 -11.84 -8.51 -30.66
CA PHE A 140 -11.72 -8.65 -32.11
C PHE A 140 -12.96 -9.32 -32.74
N PRO A 141 -13.48 -10.45 -32.27
CA PRO A 141 -14.67 -11.10 -32.80
C PRO A 141 -15.93 -10.22 -32.78
N THR A 142 -16.06 -9.32 -31.83
CA THR A 142 -17.23 -8.41 -31.74
C THR A 142 -17.04 -7.15 -32.57
N ARG A 143 -15.80 -6.65 -32.68
CA ARG A 143 -15.47 -5.45 -33.45
C ARG A 143 -15.39 -5.72 -34.96
N TYR A 144 -14.85 -6.89 -35.35
CA TYR A 144 -14.60 -7.26 -36.75
C TYR A 144 -15.43 -8.50 -37.10
N THR A 145 -16.56 -8.26 -37.75
CA THR A 145 -17.59 -9.32 -37.95
C THR A 145 -17.37 -10.25 -39.15
N LYS A 146 -16.35 -10.00 -40.00
CA LYS A 146 -16.05 -10.80 -41.21
C LYS A 146 -14.79 -11.64 -41.02
N ALA A 147 -13.64 -11.14 -41.48
CA ALA A 147 -12.39 -11.89 -41.51
C ALA A 147 -11.84 -12.23 -40.13
N TRP A 148 -12.11 -11.39 -39.11
CA TRP A 148 -11.47 -11.50 -37.80
C TRP A 148 -12.38 -12.05 -36.68
N LYS A 149 -13.61 -12.48 -37.00
CA LYS A 149 -14.48 -13.12 -36.01
C LYS A 149 -13.90 -14.45 -35.49
N ASN A 150 -13.03 -15.10 -36.27
CA ASN A 150 -12.38 -16.38 -35.95
C ASN A 150 -11.04 -16.21 -35.24
N VAL A 151 -10.71 -15.03 -34.75
CA VAL A 151 -9.51 -14.79 -33.95
C VAL A 151 -9.57 -15.61 -32.67
N ILE A 152 -8.48 -16.34 -32.37
CA ILE A 152 -8.33 -17.15 -31.17
C ILE A 152 -7.18 -16.68 -30.28
N ARG A 153 -6.31 -15.79 -30.79
CA ARG A 153 -5.20 -15.16 -30.06
C ARG A 153 -4.98 -13.74 -30.52
N VAL A 154 -4.79 -12.83 -29.55
CA VAL A 154 -4.25 -11.48 -29.70
C VAL A 154 -3.28 -11.28 -28.56
N TRP A 155 -2.01 -11.57 -28.76
CA TRP A 155 -1.01 -11.62 -27.71
C TRP A 155 0.01 -10.52 -27.80
N ALA A 156 0.52 -10.14 -26.61
CA ALA A 156 1.62 -9.21 -26.41
C ALA A 156 1.52 -7.98 -27.34
N PRO A 157 0.46 -7.18 -27.21
CA PRO A 157 0.35 -5.93 -27.97
C PRO A 157 1.41 -4.94 -27.47
N GLU A 158 2.02 -4.24 -28.44
CA GLU A 158 2.95 -3.15 -28.17
C GLU A 158 2.60 -1.92 -29.00
N THR A 159 3.21 -0.78 -28.71
CA THR A 159 2.94 0.47 -29.41
C THR A 159 4.20 1.27 -29.65
N ILE A 160 4.26 1.90 -30.85
CA ILE A 160 5.34 2.79 -31.27
C ILE A 160 4.76 3.98 -32.03
N TYR A 161 5.39 5.14 -31.96
CA TYR A 161 5.00 6.28 -32.79
C TYR A 161 5.59 6.14 -34.20
N ASP A 162 4.71 6.16 -35.21
CA ASP A 162 5.09 6.19 -36.61
C ASP A 162 5.22 7.65 -37.07
N HIS A 163 6.45 8.14 -37.16
CA HIS A 163 6.73 9.52 -37.58
C HIS A 163 6.28 9.81 -39.00
N GLN A 164 6.20 8.81 -39.89
CA GLN A 164 5.74 8.97 -41.24
C GLN A 164 4.21 9.14 -41.33
N ALA A 165 3.50 8.28 -40.58
CA ALA A 165 2.04 8.36 -40.52
C ALA A 165 1.53 9.44 -39.57
N GLY A 166 2.36 9.94 -38.67
CA GLY A 166 1.98 10.86 -37.59
C GLY A 166 1.01 10.24 -36.59
N LYS A 167 1.10 8.93 -36.36
CA LYS A 167 0.16 8.14 -35.54
C LYS A 167 0.88 7.12 -34.68
N TYR A 168 0.21 6.69 -33.62
CA TYR A 168 0.67 5.55 -32.83
C TYR A 168 0.23 4.25 -33.47
N MET A 169 1.19 3.42 -33.84
CA MET A 169 0.97 2.07 -34.34
C MET A 169 0.89 1.13 -33.11
N VAL A 170 -0.17 0.33 -33.05
CA VAL A 170 -0.28 -0.82 -32.12
C VAL A 170 -0.10 -2.08 -32.91
N PHE A 171 0.88 -2.89 -32.56
CA PHE A 171 1.21 -4.15 -33.20
C PHE A 171 1.15 -5.31 -32.20
N TYR A 172 0.82 -6.48 -32.67
CA TYR A 172 0.48 -7.64 -31.80
C TYR A 172 0.57 -8.95 -32.57
N SER A 173 0.80 -10.04 -31.85
CA SER A 173 0.72 -11.37 -32.41
C SER A 173 -0.75 -11.80 -32.54
N LEU A 174 -1.15 -12.26 -33.71
CA LEU A 174 -2.52 -12.65 -34.00
C LEU A 174 -2.59 -14.02 -34.69
N ARG A 175 -3.56 -14.85 -34.24
CA ARG A 175 -3.88 -16.14 -34.83
C ARG A 175 -5.39 -16.32 -34.95
N THR A 176 -5.81 -16.93 -36.06
CA THR A 176 -7.20 -17.36 -36.29
C THR A 176 -7.36 -18.87 -36.07
N SER A 177 -8.62 -19.35 -35.98
CA SER A 177 -8.93 -20.79 -35.91
C SER A 177 -8.84 -21.51 -37.25
N GLU A 178 -8.45 -20.85 -38.32
CA GLU A 178 -8.32 -21.47 -39.64
C GLU A 178 -7.21 -22.54 -39.64
N GLN A 179 -7.45 -23.60 -40.41
CA GLN A 179 -6.49 -24.70 -40.54
C GLN A 179 -5.17 -24.19 -41.14
N GLY A 180 -4.04 -24.54 -40.48
CA GLY A 180 -2.72 -24.04 -40.86
C GLY A 180 -2.38 -22.64 -40.43
N SER A 181 -3.29 -21.94 -39.73
CA SER A 181 -2.99 -20.62 -39.14
C SER A 181 -1.99 -20.76 -38.00
N TYR A 182 -1.03 -19.83 -37.95
CA TYR A 182 -0.09 -19.65 -36.85
C TYR A 182 0.06 -18.20 -36.50
N ASP A 183 0.65 -17.90 -35.36
CA ASP A 183 0.80 -16.55 -34.85
C ASP A 183 1.74 -15.72 -35.74
N LYS A 184 1.27 -14.57 -36.20
CA LYS A 184 2.01 -13.59 -37.02
C LYS A 184 1.84 -12.21 -36.41
N ILE A 185 2.75 -11.30 -36.72
CA ILE A 185 2.63 -9.92 -36.24
C ILE A 185 1.77 -9.11 -37.19
N TYR A 186 0.72 -8.54 -36.66
CA TYR A 186 -0.20 -7.61 -37.30
C TYR A 186 -0.14 -6.24 -36.62
N TYR A 187 -0.64 -5.19 -37.28
CA TYR A 187 -0.72 -3.86 -36.72
C TYR A 187 -2.01 -3.14 -37.11
N GLN A 188 -2.30 -2.11 -36.33
CA GLN A 188 -3.30 -1.08 -36.64
C GLN A 188 -2.82 0.24 -36.02
N TYR A 189 -3.33 1.36 -36.54
CA TYR A 189 -3.10 2.64 -35.89
C TYR A 189 -4.16 2.89 -34.79
N ALA A 190 -3.76 3.43 -33.68
CA ALA A 190 -4.68 3.92 -32.69
C ALA A 190 -5.35 5.21 -33.17
N ASN A 191 -6.62 5.42 -32.77
CA ASN A 191 -7.27 6.70 -32.98
C ASN A 191 -6.63 7.81 -32.12
N LYS A 192 -6.91 9.06 -32.43
CA LYS A 192 -6.30 10.24 -31.80
C LYS A 192 -6.38 10.23 -30.26
N ASP A 193 -7.45 9.70 -29.69
CA ASP A 193 -7.69 9.71 -28.24
C ASP A 193 -7.17 8.47 -27.53
N PHE A 194 -6.60 7.52 -28.27
CA PHE A 194 -6.15 6.21 -27.80
C PHE A 194 -7.27 5.37 -27.14
N THR A 195 -8.47 5.49 -27.70
CA THR A 195 -9.67 4.76 -27.21
C THR A 195 -10.14 3.67 -28.18
N GLY A 196 -9.39 3.43 -29.24
CA GLY A 196 -9.73 2.42 -30.24
C GLY A 196 -8.69 2.31 -31.35
N LEU A 197 -8.82 1.28 -32.16
CA LEU A 197 -7.95 1.01 -33.33
C LEU A 197 -8.69 1.39 -34.62
N GLU A 198 -7.98 1.97 -35.58
CA GLU A 198 -8.51 2.34 -36.88
C GLU A 198 -8.42 1.20 -37.89
N GLY A 199 -9.43 1.05 -38.74
CA GLY A 199 -9.44 0.05 -39.82
C GLY A 199 -9.48 -1.39 -39.33
N GLU A 200 -8.97 -2.29 -40.14
CA GLU A 200 -8.82 -3.73 -39.86
C GLU A 200 -7.34 -4.08 -39.63
N PRO A 201 -7.03 -5.21 -38.93
CA PRO A 201 -5.66 -5.70 -38.78
C PRO A 201 -4.91 -5.79 -40.12
N GLN A 202 -3.75 -5.17 -40.19
CA GLN A 202 -2.85 -5.22 -41.33
C GLN A 202 -1.66 -6.12 -41.01
N TRP A 203 -1.21 -6.91 -41.97
CA TRP A 203 -0.03 -7.73 -41.83
C TRP A 203 1.23 -6.87 -41.68
N LEU A 204 2.06 -7.15 -40.69
CA LEU A 204 3.33 -6.46 -40.46
C LEU A 204 4.54 -7.34 -40.73
N PHE A 205 4.58 -8.53 -40.09
CA PHE A 205 5.74 -9.43 -40.18
C PHE A 205 5.37 -10.88 -39.99
N ASP A 206 6.10 -11.76 -40.67
CA ASP A 206 5.99 -13.22 -40.59
C ASP A 206 7.39 -13.85 -40.78
N ALA A 207 7.88 -14.53 -39.76
CA ALA A 207 9.17 -15.24 -39.83
C ALA A 207 9.08 -16.62 -40.51
N GLY A 208 7.92 -16.99 -41.07
CA GLY A 208 7.67 -18.28 -41.69
C GLY A 208 7.23 -19.40 -40.72
N ASN A 209 7.07 -19.06 -39.42
CA ASN A 209 6.53 -19.93 -38.39
C ASN A 209 5.91 -19.07 -37.28
N ALA A 210 5.34 -19.69 -36.22
CA ALA A 210 4.69 -18.95 -35.13
C ALA A 210 5.65 -17.92 -34.52
N THR A 211 5.29 -16.63 -34.67
CA THR A 211 6.06 -15.46 -34.31
C THR A 211 5.26 -14.65 -33.28
N ILE A 212 5.82 -14.49 -32.08
CA ILE A 212 5.17 -13.79 -30.97
C ILE A 212 6.12 -12.78 -30.31
N ASP A 213 5.59 -11.99 -29.38
CA ASP A 213 6.32 -11.09 -28.48
C ASP A 213 7.26 -10.16 -29.28
N GLY A 214 6.70 -9.38 -30.20
CA GLY A 214 7.46 -8.43 -30.98
C GLY A 214 7.67 -7.14 -30.19
N ASP A 215 8.92 -6.61 -30.13
CA ASP A 215 9.26 -5.28 -29.65
C ASP A 215 10.00 -4.49 -30.75
N ILE A 216 9.60 -3.25 -31.03
CA ILE A 216 10.17 -2.42 -32.08
C ILE A 216 10.76 -1.13 -31.50
N VAL A 217 12.05 -0.92 -31.81
CA VAL A 217 12.73 0.34 -31.47
C VAL A 217 13.38 0.96 -32.72
N TYR A 218 13.46 2.31 -32.75
CA TYR A 218 14.20 3.05 -33.76
C TYR A 218 15.61 3.35 -33.28
N ASN A 219 16.63 2.94 -34.07
CA ASN A 219 18.02 3.27 -33.78
C ASN A 219 18.48 4.45 -34.66
N PRO A 220 18.68 5.65 -34.10
CA PRO A 220 19.12 6.80 -34.87
C PRO A 220 20.55 6.66 -35.44
N ALA A 221 21.36 5.78 -34.87
CA ALA A 221 22.74 5.57 -35.33
C ALA A 221 22.85 4.92 -36.70
N ASP A 222 21.92 4.04 -37.05
CA ASP A 222 21.87 3.41 -38.39
C ASP A 222 20.60 3.75 -39.17
N SER A 223 19.70 4.55 -38.58
CA SER A 223 18.45 5.00 -39.18
C SER A 223 17.52 3.83 -39.56
N LEU A 224 17.51 2.78 -38.75
CA LEU A 224 16.67 1.60 -38.92
C LEU A 224 15.73 1.40 -37.74
N TYR A 225 14.58 0.84 -38.02
CA TYR A 225 13.74 0.17 -37.03
C TYR A 225 14.26 -1.26 -36.82
N HIS A 226 14.35 -1.69 -35.57
CA HIS A 226 14.74 -3.02 -35.16
C HIS A 226 13.55 -3.68 -34.49
N LEU A 227 13.05 -4.78 -35.07
CA LEU A 227 12.02 -5.65 -34.51
C LEU A 227 12.71 -6.84 -33.86
N PHE A 228 12.54 -6.99 -32.57
CA PHE A 228 12.89 -8.17 -31.80
C PHE A 228 11.65 -9.04 -31.65
N TYR A 229 11.78 -10.35 -31.74
CA TYR A 229 10.62 -11.26 -31.68
C TYR A 229 11.04 -12.67 -31.29
N LYS A 230 10.10 -13.43 -30.73
CA LYS A 230 10.27 -14.85 -30.42
C LYS A 230 9.66 -15.70 -31.52
N GLN A 231 10.36 -16.81 -31.86
CA GLN A 231 9.80 -17.90 -32.68
C GLN A 231 9.43 -19.07 -31.75
N GLU A 232 8.18 -19.52 -31.79
CA GLU A 232 7.67 -20.60 -30.94
C GLU A 232 8.31 -21.97 -31.30
N SER A 233 8.71 -22.18 -32.56
CA SER A 233 9.39 -23.41 -33.02
C SER A 233 10.89 -23.40 -32.75
N GLY A 234 11.46 -22.28 -32.31
CA GLY A 234 12.88 -22.07 -32.07
C GLY A 234 13.16 -21.76 -30.59
N ARG A 235 14.45 -21.68 -30.25
CA ARG A 235 14.90 -21.11 -29.00
C ARG A 235 15.17 -19.61 -29.19
N GLY A 236 14.66 -18.79 -28.33
CA GLY A 236 15.16 -17.47 -28.11
C GLY A 236 14.58 -16.39 -29.00
N ILE A 237 15.27 -15.27 -28.95
CA ILE A 237 14.89 -14.00 -29.56
C ILE A 237 15.64 -13.80 -30.87
N TYR A 238 14.91 -13.41 -31.88
CA TYR A 238 15.43 -13.09 -33.20
C TYR A 238 15.25 -11.61 -33.50
N GLN A 239 15.89 -11.15 -34.57
CA GLN A 239 15.82 -9.75 -34.97
C GLN A 239 15.56 -9.60 -36.48
N ALA A 240 14.77 -8.59 -36.83
CA ALA A 240 14.62 -8.11 -38.20
C ALA A 240 14.77 -6.58 -38.21
N VAL A 241 15.11 -6.01 -39.34
CA VAL A 241 15.29 -4.56 -39.53
C VAL A 241 14.51 -4.06 -40.73
N ALA A 242 14.07 -2.80 -40.65
CA ALA A 242 13.39 -2.09 -41.75
C ALA A 242 13.71 -0.58 -41.71
N ARG A 243 13.55 0.11 -42.84
CA ARG A 243 13.73 1.57 -42.89
C ARG A 243 12.50 2.32 -42.42
N GLN A 244 11.33 1.76 -42.67
CA GLN A 244 10.04 2.28 -42.24
C GLN A 244 9.24 1.15 -41.59
N LEU A 245 8.32 1.46 -40.68
CA LEU A 245 7.57 0.46 -39.92
C LEU A 245 6.75 -0.47 -40.80
N THR A 246 6.22 0.02 -41.93
CA THR A 246 5.41 -0.75 -42.86
C THR A 246 6.18 -1.31 -44.06
N ASP A 247 7.50 -1.13 -44.12
CA ASP A 247 8.35 -1.72 -45.13
C ASP A 247 8.50 -3.24 -44.95
N LYS A 248 9.08 -3.89 -45.97
CA LYS A 248 9.49 -5.28 -45.88
C LYS A 248 10.65 -5.43 -44.88
N TRP A 249 10.41 -6.11 -43.81
CA TRP A 249 11.40 -6.45 -42.80
C TRP A 249 12.44 -7.44 -43.30
N GLN A 250 13.70 -7.22 -42.94
CA GLN A 250 14.81 -8.11 -43.27
C GLN A 250 15.33 -8.80 -42.02
N MET A 251 15.23 -10.10 -41.92
CA MET A 251 15.79 -10.90 -40.83
C MET A 251 17.31 -10.78 -40.82
N THR A 252 17.92 -10.49 -39.66
CA THR A 252 19.37 -10.30 -39.52
C THR A 252 20.12 -11.62 -39.33
N GLY A 253 19.42 -12.69 -38.95
CA GLY A 253 19.97 -14.00 -38.62
C GLY A 253 20.61 -14.04 -37.21
N GLY A 254 20.63 -15.23 -36.64
CA GLY A 254 21.16 -15.47 -35.29
C GLY A 254 20.22 -15.06 -34.16
N ASN A 255 20.52 -15.56 -32.98
CA ASN A 255 19.79 -15.29 -31.76
C ASN A 255 20.39 -14.09 -31.03
N VAL A 256 19.56 -13.28 -30.37
CA VAL A 256 19.94 -12.10 -29.60
C VAL A 256 20.28 -12.46 -28.16
N GLU A 257 19.58 -13.42 -27.60
CA GLU A 257 19.75 -13.82 -26.20
C GLU A 257 21.16 -14.37 -25.92
N GLN A 258 21.64 -14.14 -24.70
CA GLN A 258 22.97 -14.56 -24.24
C GLN A 258 22.90 -15.79 -23.30
N THR A 259 21.90 -16.63 -23.51
CA THR A 259 21.68 -17.86 -22.74
C THR A 259 21.30 -19.02 -23.64
N LYS A 260 21.35 -20.23 -23.11
CA LYS A 260 20.83 -21.45 -23.77
C LYS A 260 19.43 -21.82 -23.26
N GLU A 261 18.89 -21.06 -22.35
CA GLU A 261 17.57 -21.25 -21.76
C GLU A 261 16.48 -20.92 -22.78
N SER A 262 15.27 -21.39 -22.53
CA SER A 262 14.09 -20.93 -23.27
C SER A 262 13.69 -19.54 -22.76
N VAL A 263 13.54 -18.60 -23.68
CA VAL A 263 13.23 -17.21 -23.36
C VAL A 263 12.03 -16.71 -24.15
N GLU A 264 11.36 -15.69 -23.60
CA GLU A 264 10.22 -14.99 -24.22
C GLU A 264 10.16 -13.55 -23.74
N GLY A 265 9.20 -12.76 -24.24
CA GLY A 265 8.91 -11.43 -23.69
C GLY A 265 10.11 -10.49 -23.74
N VAL A 266 10.68 -10.30 -24.94
CA VAL A 266 11.79 -9.37 -25.11
C VAL A 266 11.30 -7.93 -24.92
N GLY A 267 12.06 -7.12 -24.16
CA GLY A 267 11.87 -5.69 -24.03
C GLY A 267 13.18 -4.98 -24.33
N VAL A 268 13.14 -3.87 -25.08
CA VAL A 268 14.30 -3.08 -25.47
C VAL A 268 14.11 -1.60 -25.09
N CYS A 269 15.02 -1.08 -24.31
CA CYS A 269 14.97 0.29 -23.83
C CYS A 269 16.32 0.98 -24.00
N ARG A 270 16.32 2.26 -24.41
CA ARG A 270 17.54 3.07 -24.45
C ARG A 270 17.90 3.55 -23.05
N THR A 271 19.19 3.49 -22.70
CA THR A 271 19.67 4.02 -21.41
C THR A 271 19.41 5.53 -21.30
N ILE A 272 19.25 6.02 -20.07
CA ILE A 272 18.95 7.44 -19.79
C ILE A 272 20.04 8.36 -20.39
N ASP A 273 21.30 7.96 -20.35
CA ASP A 273 22.41 8.70 -20.97
C ASP A 273 22.44 8.60 -22.50
N GLY A 274 21.56 7.78 -23.09
CA GLY A 274 21.44 7.58 -24.52
C GLY A 274 22.63 6.88 -25.18
N GLN A 275 23.53 6.27 -24.41
CA GLN A 275 24.75 5.65 -24.92
C GLN A 275 24.54 4.19 -25.35
N GLN A 276 23.64 3.47 -24.66
CA GLN A 276 23.46 2.05 -24.81
C GLN A 276 21.97 1.67 -24.87
N TRP A 277 21.72 0.43 -25.18
CA TRP A 277 20.41 -0.23 -25.13
C TRP A 277 20.44 -1.29 -24.06
N ILE A 278 19.39 -1.33 -23.24
CA ILE A 278 19.07 -2.44 -22.34
C ILE A 278 18.19 -3.40 -23.12
N ILE A 279 18.56 -4.65 -23.17
CA ILE A 279 17.75 -5.73 -23.72
C ILE A 279 17.45 -6.68 -22.57
N MET A 280 16.19 -6.97 -22.34
CA MET A 280 15.76 -7.90 -21.31
C MET A 280 14.80 -8.93 -21.88
N TYR A 281 14.74 -10.09 -21.26
CA TYR A 281 13.80 -11.16 -21.61
C TYR A 281 13.57 -12.10 -20.43
N ASP A 282 12.39 -12.72 -20.41
CA ASP A 282 11.95 -13.66 -19.39
C ASP A 282 12.51 -15.07 -19.69
N CYS A 283 13.37 -15.57 -18.82
CA CYS A 283 13.80 -16.98 -18.80
C CYS A 283 12.72 -17.81 -18.07
N TYR A 284 11.54 -17.87 -18.65
CA TYR A 284 10.29 -18.31 -18.03
C TYR A 284 10.29 -19.72 -17.42
N GLY A 285 11.15 -20.61 -17.90
CA GLY A 285 11.33 -21.96 -17.35
C GLY A 285 12.22 -22.01 -16.11
N ASN A 286 12.97 -20.95 -15.83
CA ASN A 286 14.02 -20.91 -14.81
C ASN A 286 13.83 -19.82 -13.76
N GLY A 287 12.74 -19.04 -13.83
CA GLY A 287 12.32 -18.09 -12.80
C GLY A 287 13.24 -16.89 -12.63
N HIS A 288 13.77 -16.34 -13.72
CA HIS A 288 14.55 -15.11 -13.70
C HIS A 288 14.42 -14.33 -15.01
N TYR A 289 14.74 -13.04 -14.94
CA TYR A 289 15.01 -12.20 -16.11
C TYR A 289 16.50 -12.17 -16.39
N GLN A 290 16.85 -12.19 -17.68
CA GLN A 290 18.20 -11.91 -18.11
C GLN A 290 18.27 -10.51 -18.73
N PHE A 291 19.27 -9.75 -18.32
CA PHE A 291 19.58 -8.43 -18.85
C PHE A 291 20.87 -8.48 -19.67
N CYS A 292 20.79 -7.91 -20.87
CA CYS A 292 21.91 -7.70 -21.76
C CYS A 292 22.02 -6.21 -22.10
N ARG A 293 23.13 -5.82 -22.68
CA ARG A 293 23.36 -4.48 -23.22
C ARG A 293 23.90 -4.54 -24.65
N SER A 294 23.63 -3.47 -25.40
CA SER A 294 24.16 -3.28 -26.74
C SER A 294 24.42 -1.79 -26.99
N GLU A 295 25.45 -1.47 -27.76
CA GLU A 295 25.72 -0.11 -28.22
C GLU A 295 25.15 0.14 -29.62
N ASP A 296 24.96 -0.93 -30.41
CA ASP A 296 24.67 -0.87 -31.85
C ASP A 296 23.43 -1.70 -32.27
N LEU A 297 22.76 -2.39 -31.32
CA LEU A 297 21.69 -3.37 -31.58
C LEU A 297 22.08 -4.50 -32.52
N LYS A 298 23.38 -4.80 -32.62
CA LYS A 298 23.95 -5.91 -33.41
C LYS A 298 24.80 -6.81 -32.55
N THR A 299 25.48 -6.25 -31.57
CA THR A 299 26.30 -6.96 -30.60
C THR A 299 25.71 -6.90 -29.23
N PHE A 300 25.33 -8.05 -28.67
CA PHE A 300 24.69 -8.15 -27.38
C PHE A 300 25.62 -8.76 -26.34
N ARG A 301 25.66 -8.20 -25.14
CA ARG A 301 26.53 -8.64 -24.06
C ARG A 301 25.71 -8.84 -22.79
N PHE A 302 25.87 -10.01 -22.17
CA PHE A 302 25.29 -10.31 -20.87
C PHE A 302 25.73 -9.29 -19.82
N VAL A 303 24.77 -8.86 -18.99
CA VAL A 303 25.01 -8.00 -17.81
C VAL A 303 24.79 -8.79 -16.54
N GLN A 304 23.55 -9.23 -16.31
CA GLN A 304 23.17 -10.00 -15.12
C GLN A 304 21.85 -10.73 -15.31
N ASN A 305 21.60 -11.70 -14.44
CA ASN A 305 20.28 -12.27 -14.21
C ASN A 305 19.67 -11.61 -12.98
N THR A 306 18.39 -11.25 -13.05
CA THR A 306 17.63 -10.83 -11.89
C THR A 306 16.83 -12.01 -11.38
N GLU A 307 17.14 -12.47 -10.18
CA GLU A 307 16.37 -13.54 -9.54
C GLU A 307 14.95 -13.07 -9.23
N THR A 308 13.99 -13.89 -9.62
CA THR A 308 12.58 -13.68 -9.26
C THR A 308 12.30 -14.42 -7.96
N LYS A 309 11.98 -13.69 -6.88
CA LYS A 309 11.62 -14.27 -5.58
C LYS A 309 10.78 -13.33 -4.73
N GLY A 310 10.05 -13.91 -3.79
CA GLY A 310 9.21 -13.14 -2.87
C GLY A 310 8.13 -12.37 -3.62
N ALA A 311 8.04 -11.08 -3.36
CA ALA A 311 7.07 -10.17 -3.97
C ALA A 311 7.46 -9.69 -5.39
N PHE A 312 8.64 -10.07 -5.89
CA PHE A 312 9.11 -9.70 -7.22
C PHE A 312 9.25 -10.96 -8.09
N THR A 313 8.20 -11.26 -8.85
CA THR A 313 8.14 -12.42 -9.76
C THR A 313 7.72 -11.96 -11.16
N PRO A 314 8.48 -11.04 -11.80
CA PRO A 314 8.05 -10.42 -13.04
C PRO A 314 8.01 -11.45 -14.18
N ARG A 315 6.97 -11.32 -14.99
CA ARG A 315 6.83 -11.95 -16.30
C ARG A 315 6.79 -10.86 -17.35
N HIS A 316 6.76 -11.23 -18.61
CA HIS A 316 6.82 -10.36 -19.78
C HIS A 316 6.24 -8.93 -19.53
N GLY A 317 7.06 -7.91 -19.77
CA GLY A 317 6.70 -6.51 -19.53
C GLY A 317 7.74 -5.56 -20.12
N THR A 318 7.59 -4.27 -19.89
CA THR A 318 8.36 -3.22 -20.57
C THR A 318 8.99 -2.24 -19.60
N ILE A 319 10.15 -1.72 -19.96
CA ILE A 319 10.90 -0.69 -19.22
C ILE A 319 10.82 0.64 -19.96
N ILE A 320 10.57 1.73 -19.24
CA ILE A 320 10.74 3.10 -19.73
C ILE A 320 11.56 3.94 -18.75
N PRO A 321 12.34 4.93 -19.23
CA PRO A 321 12.91 5.97 -18.39
C PRO A 321 11.81 6.85 -17.78
N ILE A 322 11.99 7.24 -16.52
CA ILE A 322 11.08 8.16 -15.81
C ILE A 322 11.82 9.33 -15.20
N THR A 323 11.14 10.48 -15.12
CA THR A 323 11.64 11.69 -14.52
C THR A 323 11.67 11.59 -12.99
N ARG A 324 12.41 12.49 -12.35
CA ARG A 324 12.42 12.64 -10.89
C ARG A 324 11.02 12.85 -10.32
N ALA A 325 10.23 13.73 -10.91
CA ALA A 325 8.88 14.02 -10.45
C ALA A 325 7.95 12.80 -10.59
N GLU A 326 8.10 12.00 -11.64
CA GLU A 326 7.33 10.75 -11.82
C GLU A 326 7.77 9.68 -10.82
N LYS A 327 9.07 9.51 -10.60
CA LYS A 327 9.60 8.61 -9.56
C LYS A 327 9.07 8.97 -8.18
N GLU A 328 9.15 10.24 -7.78
CA GLU A 328 8.65 10.71 -6.49
C GLU A 328 7.14 10.47 -6.34
N ARG A 329 6.35 10.74 -7.39
CA ARG A 329 4.92 10.49 -7.43
C ARG A 329 4.58 9.02 -7.28
N LEU A 330 5.27 8.14 -8.02
CA LEU A 330 5.08 6.69 -7.92
C LEU A 330 5.48 6.14 -6.55
N LEU A 331 6.58 6.62 -5.98
CA LEU A 331 6.99 6.26 -4.62
C LEU A 331 6.00 6.77 -3.57
N HIS A 332 5.43 7.95 -3.76
CA HIS A 332 4.40 8.48 -2.87
C HIS A 332 3.11 7.66 -2.92
N GLU A 333 2.69 7.22 -4.11
CA GLU A 333 1.45 6.45 -4.29
C GLU A 333 1.61 4.97 -3.94
N TYR A 334 2.67 4.34 -4.45
CA TYR A 334 2.89 2.90 -4.41
C TYR A 334 4.16 2.48 -3.65
N GLY A 335 4.72 3.35 -2.81
CA GLY A 335 5.88 3.00 -1.99
C GLY A 335 5.59 1.81 -1.07
N ASN A 336 6.64 1.07 -0.70
CA ASN A 336 6.53 -0.08 0.19
C ASN A 336 6.45 0.41 1.64
N TYR A 337 5.32 0.99 2.01
CA TYR A 337 5.09 1.49 3.35
C TYR A 337 4.85 0.37 4.36
N ARG A 338 5.30 0.59 5.61
CA ARG A 338 5.11 -0.38 6.70
C ARG A 338 3.72 -0.33 7.32
N GLN A 339 2.95 0.73 7.05
CA GLN A 339 1.56 0.82 7.49
C GLN A 339 0.58 0.53 6.34
N PRO A 340 -0.52 -0.18 6.60
CA PRO A 340 -0.99 -0.68 7.90
C PRO A 340 -0.07 -1.77 8.49
N ILE A 341 -0.06 -1.87 9.83
CA ILE A 341 0.79 -2.84 10.53
C ILE A 341 0.18 -4.24 10.59
N LEU A 342 -1.11 -4.38 10.35
CA LEU A 342 -1.80 -5.67 10.31
C LEU A 342 -2.26 -5.98 8.88
N PRO A 343 -2.21 -7.24 8.45
CA PRO A 343 -2.79 -7.66 7.18
C PRO A 343 -4.32 -7.66 7.24
N GLY A 344 -4.99 -7.29 6.14
CA GLY A 344 -6.46 -7.30 6.06
C GLY A 344 -7.11 -6.03 6.60
N LEU A 345 -8.42 -6.13 6.88
CA LEU A 345 -9.25 -5.02 7.35
C LEU A 345 -9.56 -5.20 8.83
N HIS A 346 -9.05 -4.30 9.63
CA HIS A 346 -9.18 -4.31 11.08
C HIS A 346 -9.45 -2.91 11.61
N ALA A 347 -10.23 -2.81 12.69
CA ALA A 347 -10.61 -1.55 13.30
C ALA A 347 -10.56 -1.60 14.82
N ASP A 348 -10.71 -0.44 15.45
CA ASP A 348 -10.87 -0.28 16.89
C ASP A 348 -9.78 -1.05 17.68
N PRO A 349 -8.49 -0.80 17.40
CA PRO A 349 -7.40 -1.61 17.92
C PRO A 349 -7.15 -1.36 19.40
N GLU A 350 -7.03 -2.44 20.16
CA GLU A 350 -6.52 -2.43 21.53
C GLU A 350 -5.13 -3.05 21.59
N VAL A 351 -4.17 -2.35 22.17
CA VAL A 351 -2.78 -2.80 22.30
C VAL A 351 -2.42 -3.16 23.74
N LEU A 352 -1.84 -4.33 23.92
CA LEU A 352 -1.37 -4.81 25.21
C LEU A 352 0.11 -5.22 25.14
N TYR A 353 0.92 -4.80 26.12
CA TYR A 353 2.17 -5.50 26.45
C TYR A 353 1.91 -6.55 27.53
N SER A 354 2.17 -7.82 27.25
CA SER A 354 2.01 -8.89 28.20
C SER A 354 3.30 -9.14 28.99
N ASN A 355 3.23 -8.95 30.31
CA ASN A 355 4.35 -9.29 31.21
C ASN A 355 4.60 -10.79 31.29
N LYS A 356 3.58 -11.59 31.00
CA LYS A 356 3.69 -13.06 30.97
C LYS A 356 4.59 -13.53 29.84
N THR A 357 4.43 -12.96 28.65
CA THR A 357 5.11 -13.44 27.43
C THR A 357 6.27 -12.56 26.99
N GLY A 358 6.32 -11.30 27.44
CA GLY A 358 7.28 -10.31 26.98
C GLY A 358 7.03 -9.81 25.56
N LYS A 359 5.82 -10.00 25.03
CA LYS A 359 5.41 -9.59 23.68
C LYS A 359 4.30 -8.52 23.72
N TYR A 360 4.17 -7.82 22.62
CA TYR A 360 3.03 -6.95 22.33
C TYR A 360 1.93 -7.75 21.65
N TYR A 361 0.68 -7.37 21.90
CA TYR A 361 -0.51 -7.93 21.25
C TYR A 361 -1.42 -6.81 20.78
N ILE A 362 -2.06 -7.01 19.64
CA ILE A 362 -3.17 -6.16 19.18
C ILE A 362 -4.40 -7.05 19.01
N TYR A 363 -5.50 -6.56 19.58
CA TYR A 363 -6.84 -7.13 19.46
C TYR A 363 -7.68 -6.12 18.68
N SER A 364 -8.49 -6.59 17.73
CA SER A 364 -9.21 -5.70 16.83
C SER A 364 -10.58 -6.21 16.45
N THR A 365 -11.47 -5.27 16.11
CA THR A 365 -12.69 -5.56 15.35
C THR A 365 -12.29 -6.10 13.98
N THR A 366 -12.83 -7.25 13.58
CA THR A 366 -12.73 -7.75 12.21
C THR A 366 -13.64 -6.93 11.31
N ASP A 367 -13.06 -6.20 10.36
CA ASP A 367 -13.77 -5.28 9.48
C ASP A 367 -14.01 -5.87 8.07
N GLY A 368 -14.60 -5.10 7.15
CA GLY A 368 -14.90 -5.53 5.79
C GLY A 368 -16.25 -6.24 5.61
N THR A 369 -16.98 -6.50 6.69
CA THR A 369 -18.31 -7.13 6.61
C THR A 369 -19.41 -6.08 6.40
N PRO A 370 -20.34 -6.25 5.43
CA PRO A 370 -21.42 -5.31 5.20
C PRO A 370 -22.24 -5.00 6.46
N GLY A 371 -22.62 -3.72 6.63
CA GLY A 371 -23.44 -3.27 7.77
C GLY A 371 -22.78 -3.41 9.13
N TRP A 372 -21.43 -3.40 9.18
CA TRP A 372 -20.64 -3.64 10.41
C TRP A 372 -20.98 -4.99 11.09
N GLY A 373 -21.35 -5.99 10.28
CA GLY A 373 -21.86 -7.27 10.74
C GLY A 373 -20.81 -8.28 11.20
N GLY A 374 -19.58 -7.86 11.48
CA GLY A 374 -18.53 -8.72 12.02
C GLY A 374 -18.97 -9.46 13.28
N HIS A 375 -18.50 -10.69 13.49
CA HIS A 375 -18.92 -11.51 14.61
C HIS A 375 -17.76 -12.15 15.38
N ASP A 376 -16.53 -11.85 15.03
CA ASP A 376 -15.34 -12.39 15.68
C ASP A 376 -14.25 -11.33 15.89
N PHE A 377 -13.29 -11.68 16.71
CA PHE A 377 -12.10 -10.89 17.01
C PHE A 377 -10.85 -11.65 16.63
N SER A 378 -9.88 -10.94 16.05
CA SER A 378 -8.55 -11.46 15.76
C SER A 378 -7.53 -10.93 16.76
N VAL A 379 -6.44 -11.69 16.96
CA VAL A 379 -5.31 -11.29 17.78
C VAL A 379 -4.00 -11.44 17.02
N PHE A 380 -3.14 -10.46 17.15
CA PHE A 380 -1.81 -10.42 16.54
C PHE A 380 -0.75 -10.21 17.61
N SER A 381 0.44 -10.79 17.43
CA SER A 381 1.56 -10.60 18.37
C SER A 381 2.80 -10.04 17.67
N SER A 382 3.62 -9.29 18.42
CA SER A 382 4.88 -8.72 17.93
C SER A 382 5.93 -8.63 19.06
N GLU A 383 7.21 -8.73 18.67
CA GLU A 383 8.34 -8.48 19.56
C GLU A 383 8.96 -7.09 19.36
N ASN A 384 8.58 -6.38 18.28
CA ASN A 384 9.23 -5.12 17.85
C ASN A 384 8.29 -4.03 17.33
N LEU A 385 6.96 -4.22 17.40
CA LEU A 385 5.90 -3.33 16.92
C LEU A 385 5.81 -3.16 15.39
N ILE A 386 6.62 -3.88 14.64
CA ILE A 386 6.67 -3.81 13.16
C ILE A 386 6.25 -5.14 12.54
N ASP A 387 6.87 -6.23 13.01
CA ASP A 387 6.58 -7.56 12.50
C ASP A 387 5.50 -8.19 13.37
N TRP A 388 4.30 -8.34 12.81
CA TRP A 388 3.14 -8.87 13.48
C TRP A 388 2.79 -10.26 12.96
N THR A 389 2.62 -11.20 13.89
CA THR A 389 2.18 -12.56 13.62
C THR A 389 0.69 -12.65 13.88
N ASP A 390 -0.07 -13.16 12.92
CA ASP A 390 -1.48 -13.50 13.12
C ASP A 390 -1.57 -14.76 13.98
N GLU A 391 -2.10 -14.60 15.18
CA GLU A 391 -2.33 -15.69 16.15
C GLU A 391 -3.71 -16.35 15.97
N GLY A 392 -4.51 -15.82 15.02
CA GLY A 392 -5.80 -16.35 14.65
C GLY A 392 -6.99 -15.71 15.37
N LYS A 393 -8.11 -16.38 15.27
CA LYS A 393 -9.38 -15.96 15.88
C LYS A 393 -9.37 -16.18 17.39
N LEU A 394 -9.74 -15.11 18.12
CA LEU A 394 -9.76 -15.12 19.59
C LEU A 394 -11.10 -15.57 20.17
N LEU A 395 -12.19 -14.99 19.66
CA LEU A 395 -13.57 -15.21 20.15
C LEU A 395 -14.55 -15.01 19.00
N ASP A 396 -15.55 -15.87 18.88
CA ASP A 396 -16.64 -15.76 17.92
C ASP A 396 -17.98 -15.63 18.67
N VAL A 397 -18.60 -14.44 18.60
CA VAL A 397 -19.87 -14.16 19.31
C VAL A 397 -21.10 -14.78 18.65
N LYS A 398 -20.97 -15.31 17.43
CA LYS A 398 -22.03 -16.01 16.71
C LYS A 398 -22.03 -17.51 16.95
N GLY A 399 -20.91 -18.04 17.47
CA GLY A 399 -20.72 -19.45 17.76
C GLY A 399 -21.21 -19.85 19.15
N ASP A 400 -20.83 -21.06 19.56
CA ASP A 400 -21.21 -21.60 20.87
C ASP A 400 -20.45 -20.98 22.05
N GLN A 401 -19.42 -20.17 21.78
CA GLN A 401 -18.58 -19.56 22.81
C GLN A 401 -19.32 -18.48 23.60
N VAL A 402 -20.24 -17.74 22.97
CA VAL A 402 -21.01 -16.66 23.59
C VAL A 402 -22.50 -16.94 23.44
N LYS A 403 -23.20 -17.09 24.58
CA LYS A 403 -24.62 -17.49 24.59
C LYS A 403 -25.62 -16.35 24.48
N TRP A 404 -25.19 -15.11 24.76
CA TRP A 404 -26.07 -13.95 24.84
C TRP A 404 -26.01 -13.03 23.59
N ALA A 405 -25.04 -13.24 22.70
CA ALA A 405 -24.81 -12.39 21.54
C ALA A 405 -24.87 -13.14 20.22
N THR A 406 -25.12 -12.43 19.11
CA THR A 406 -25.28 -13.03 17.77
C THR A 406 -24.54 -12.32 16.65
N GLY A 407 -23.75 -11.31 16.95
CA GLY A 407 -22.98 -10.54 15.96
C GLY A 407 -22.64 -9.14 16.45
N HIS A 408 -22.16 -8.31 15.52
CA HIS A 408 -21.65 -6.97 15.83
C HIS A 408 -20.60 -6.99 16.95
N ALA A 409 -19.60 -7.84 16.77
CA ALA A 409 -18.44 -7.96 17.65
C ALA A 409 -17.52 -6.78 17.41
N TRP A 410 -17.52 -5.79 18.33
CA TRP A 410 -16.86 -4.51 18.11
C TRP A 410 -16.01 -4.08 19.31
N ALA A 411 -15.02 -3.23 18.98
CA ALA A 411 -14.24 -2.44 19.92
C ALA A 411 -13.81 -3.23 21.16
N PRO A 412 -12.88 -4.19 21.00
CA PRO A 412 -12.37 -4.97 22.10
C PRO A 412 -11.45 -4.13 22.98
N CYS A 413 -11.41 -4.48 24.27
CA CYS A 413 -10.40 -4.03 25.21
C CYS A 413 -9.89 -5.22 26.02
N ILE A 414 -8.63 -5.20 26.44
CA ILE A 414 -8.03 -6.28 27.22
C ILE A 414 -7.14 -5.73 28.32
N ILE A 415 -7.13 -6.43 29.45
CA ILE A 415 -6.21 -6.15 30.54
C ILE A 415 -5.59 -7.41 31.10
N GLU A 416 -4.27 -7.36 31.35
CA GLU A 416 -3.52 -8.41 32.06
C GLU A 416 -3.51 -8.10 33.56
N THR A 417 -3.90 -9.07 34.39
CA THR A 417 -3.83 -8.97 35.84
C THR A 417 -2.90 -10.02 36.40
N LYS A 418 -2.09 -9.65 37.42
CA LYS A 418 -1.26 -10.59 38.12
C LYS A 418 -2.07 -11.34 39.18
N THR A 419 -1.98 -12.66 39.21
CA THR A 419 -2.60 -13.53 40.20
C THR A 419 -1.55 -14.16 41.13
N ALA A 420 -1.97 -14.90 42.12
CA ALA A 420 -1.04 -15.61 43.01
C ALA A 420 -0.19 -16.65 42.28
N THR A 421 -0.72 -17.24 41.19
CA THR A 421 -0.09 -18.35 40.47
C THR A 421 0.39 -17.98 39.05
N GLY A 422 0.22 -16.72 38.64
CA GLY A 422 0.61 -16.29 37.29
C GLY A 422 -0.11 -15.04 36.84
N TYR A 423 -0.72 -15.12 35.67
CA TYR A 423 -1.43 -13.99 35.05
C TYR A 423 -2.79 -14.45 34.53
N ARG A 424 -3.73 -13.50 34.50
CA ARG A 424 -5.08 -13.66 33.94
C ARG A 424 -5.40 -12.50 33.06
N TYR A 425 -6.12 -12.76 31.95
CA TYR A 425 -6.52 -11.80 30.94
C TYR A 425 -8.03 -11.68 30.95
N TYR A 426 -8.53 -10.44 30.99
CA TYR A 426 -9.94 -10.12 30.88
C TYR A 426 -10.14 -9.36 29.56
N PHE A 427 -10.89 -9.98 28.67
CA PHE A 427 -11.19 -9.47 27.33
C PHE A 427 -12.62 -8.97 27.30
N TYR A 428 -12.79 -7.66 27.19
CA TYR A 428 -14.08 -6.99 27.12
C TYR A 428 -14.40 -6.67 25.67
N TYR A 429 -15.70 -6.72 25.32
CA TYR A 429 -16.13 -6.52 23.94
C TYR A 429 -17.57 -6.08 23.86
N SER A 430 -17.93 -5.34 22.80
CA SER A 430 -19.32 -4.98 22.46
C SER A 430 -19.91 -6.00 21.53
N ALA A 431 -21.18 -6.41 21.76
CA ALA A 431 -21.89 -7.31 20.86
C ALA A 431 -23.41 -7.07 20.90
N HIS A 432 -24.10 -7.54 19.85
CA HIS A 432 -25.55 -7.43 19.75
C HIS A 432 -26.25 -8.56 20.54
N ASN A 433 -27.06 -8.17 21.51
CA ASN A 433 -27.92 -9.07 22.25
C ASN A 433 -29.31 -9.14 21.58
N PRO A 434 -29.71 -10.29 21.00
CA PRO A 434 -30.98 -10.44 20.31
C PRO A 434 -32.23 -10.34 21.23
N LEU A 435 -32.04 -10.62 22.54
CA LEU A 435 -33.14 -10.55 23.52
C LEU A 435 -33.49 -9.09 23.84
N SER A 436 -32.53 -8.25 24.16
CA SER A 436 -32.72 -6.83 24.42
C SER A 436 -32.85 -6.01 23.13
N LYS A 437 -32.41 -6.55 21.98
CA LYS A 437 -32.25 -5.85 20.69
C LYS A 437 -31.32 -4.64 20.77
N ARG A 438 -30.34 -4.69 21.68
CA ARG A 438 -29.38 -3.64 21.96
C ARG A 438 -27.95 -4.16 21.78
N LYS A 439 -27.00 -3.23 21.70
CA LYS A 439 -25.60 -3.51 21.89
C LYS A 439 -25.30 -3.47 23.39
N GLU A 440 -24.56 -4.44 23.87
CA GLU A 440 -24.18 -4.59 25.27
C GLU A 440 -22.72 -5.02 25.36
N ILE A 441 -22.11 -4.91 26.54
CA ILE A 441 -20.68 -5.22 26.74
C ILE A 441 -20.57 -6.50 27.54
N GLY A 442 -19.83 -7.47 26.99
CA GLY A 442 -19.46 -8.73 27.65
C GLY A 442 -18.02 -8.76 28.11
N VAL A 443 -17.67 -9.80 28.85
CA VAL A 443 -16.31 -10.11 29.25
C VAL A 443 -16.04 -11.60 29.12
N ALA A 444 -14.86 -11.92 28.58
CA ALA A 444 -14.34 -13.29 28.53
C ALA A 444 -12.97 -13.34 29.21
N VAL A 445 -12.63 -14.51 29.79
CA VAL A 445 -11.45 -14.67 30.64
C VAL A 445 -10.56 -15.78 30.12
N SER A 446 -9.24 -15.58 30.19
CA SER A 446 -8.22 -16.57 29.83
C SER A 446 -6.98 -16.45 30.74
N ASP A 447 -6.19 -17.50 30.78
CA ASP A 447 -4.84 -17.47 31.39
C ASP A 447 -3.74 -17.20 30.29
N SER A 448 -4.14 -17.04 29.03
CA SER A 448 -3.24 -16.74 27.90
C SER A 448 -3.71 -15.51 27.13
N PRO A 449 -2.81 -14.65 26.61
CA PRO A 449 -3.20 -13.50 25.78
C PRO A 449 -3.84 -13.89 24.44
N THR A 450 -3.63 -15.12 23.98
CA THR A 450 -4.20 -15.66 22.73
C THR A 450 -5.34 -16.65 22.97
N GLY A 451 -5.82 -16.76 24.19
CA GLY A 451 -6.92 -17.65 24.57
C GLY A 451 -6.49 -19.10 24.88
N PRO A 452 -7.45 -20.06 24.90
CA PRO A 452 -8.88 -19.84 24.66
C PRO A 452 -9.53 -18.95 25.72
N PHE A 453 -10.43 -18.08 25.31
CA PHE A 453 -11.23 -17.25 26.20
C PHE A 453 -12.59 -17.90 26.51
N VAL A 454 -13.01 -17.78 27.75
CA VAL A 454 -14.31 -18.28 28.24
C VAL A 454 -15.19 -17.08 28.61
N ASP A 455 -16.30 -16.90 27.90
CA ASP A 455 -17.27 -15.83 28.16
C ASP A 455 -17.95 -16.01 29.52
N SER A 456 -18.27 -14.88 30.18
CA SER A 456 -18.97 -14.85 31.48
C SER A 456 -20.41 -15.37 31.45
N GLY A 457 -20.99 -15.54 30.25
CA GLY A 457 -22.34 -16.07 30.01
C GLY A 457 -23.44 -15.01 29.94
N ALA A 458 -23.14 -13.77 30.28
CA ALA A 458 -24.08 -12.64 30.20
C ALA A 458 -23.30 -11.31 30.03
N PRO A 459 -23.94 -10.26 29.48
CA PRO A 459 -23.34 -8.95 29.43
C PRO A 459 -23.12 -8.36 30.84
N ILE A 460 -22.00 -7.66 31.02
CA ILE A 460 -21.70 -6.97 32.28
C ILE A 460 -22.16 -5.51 32.29
N ILE A 461 -22.35 -4.92 31.12
CA ILE A 461 -22.93 -3.59 30.91
C ILE A 461 -24.07 -3.72 29.92
N THR A 462 -25.24 -3.23 30.31
CA THR A 462 -26.47 -3.21 29.54
C THR A 462 -26.97 -1.77 29.32
N ASP A 463 -28.05 -1.62 28.55
CA ASP A 463 -28.71 -0.30 28.40
C ASP A 463 -29.23 0.28 29.73
N ALA A 464 -29.50 -0.57 30.73
CA ALA A 464 -29.87 -0.14 32.10
C ALA A 464 -28.73 0.52 32.88
N ASP A 465 -27.48 0.24 32.51
CA ASP A 465 -26.30 0.84 33.14
C ASP A 465 -25.94 2.22 32.59
N ARG A 466 -26.68 2.69 31.58
CA ARG A 466 -26.52 4.05 31.06
C ARG A 466 -26.83 5.08 32.13
N PRO A 467 -25.93 6.06 32.37
CA PRO A 467 -26.17 7.12 33.34
C PRO A 467 -27.44 7.92 33.04
N GLU A 468 -28.05 8.47 34.07
CA GLU A 468 -29.24 9.31 33.91
C GLU A 468 -28.95 10.50 32.98
N GLY A 469 -29.87 10.79 32.06
CA GLY A 469 -29.74 11.84 31.05
C GLY A 469 -28.87 11.50 29.86
N ALA A 470 -28.13 10.39 29.85
CA ALA A 470 -27.32 9.96 28.74
C ALA A 470 -28.18 9.42 27.59
N ARG A 471 -27.78 9.69 26.33
CA ARG A 471 -28.43 9.17 25.12
C ARG A 471 -27.37 8.53 24.21
N GLY A 472 -27.65 7.36 23.68
CA GLY A 472 -26.73 6.63 22.79
C GLY A 472 -26.66 5.15 23.12
N GLN A 473 -25.53 4.50 22.83
CA GLN A 473 -25.35 3.05 22.94
C GLN A 473 -24.28 2.72 24.01
N ALA A 474 -24.48 1.60 24.72
CA ALA A 474 -23.49 1.03 25.65
C ALA A 474 -22.51 0.15 24.87
N ILE A 475 -21.54 0.78 24.21
CA ILE A 475 -20.47 0.14 23.44
C ILE A 475 -19.12 0.80 23.74
N ASP A 476 -18.05 0.29 23.13
CA ASP A 476 -16.71 0.86 23.12
C ASP A 476 -16.12 0.94 24.52
N VAL A 477 -15.82 -0.23 25.04
CA VAL A 477 -15.33 -0.40 26.40
C VAL A 477 -13.82 -0.16 26.49
N ASP A 478 -13.38 0.52 27.54
CA ASP A 478 -11.99 0.60 27.98
C ASP A 478 -11.84 0.21 29.45
N VAL A 479 -10.76 -0.48 29.79
CA VAL A 479 -10.45 -0.87 31.18
C VAL A 479 -9.07 -0.37 31.57
N PHE A 480 -9.05 0.45 32.61
CA PHE A 480 -7.84 1.08 33.13
C PHE A 480 -7.53 0.66 34.56
N ARG A 481 -6.28 0.29 34.84
CA ARG A 481 -5.79 0.10 36.20
C ARG A 481 -5.14 1.39 36.71
N ASP A 482 -5.70 1.96 37.75
CA ASP A 482 -5.13 3.17 38.37
C ASP A 482 -3.82 2.82 39.13
N PRO A 483 -2.66 3.37 38.76
CA PRO A 483 -1.40 3.06 39.42
C PRO A 483 -1.30 3.65 40.84
N LYS A 484 -2.16 4.62 41.21
CA LYS A 484 -2.17 5.21 42.56
C LYS A 484 -2.92 4.34 43.57
N SER A 485 -4.11 3.89 43.20
CA SER A 485 -4.99 3.15 44.08
C SER A 485 -4.90 1.63 43.87
N GLY A 486 -4.40 1.18 42.72
CA GLY A 486 -4.42 -0.20 42.29
C GLY A 486 -5.79 -0.70 41.82
N LYS A 487 -6.82 0.11 41.90
CA LYS A 487 -8.18 -0.19 41.49
C LYS A 487 -8.34 -0.20 39.98
N TYR A 488 -9.39 -0.86 39.50
CA TYR A 488 -9.74 -0.94 38.08
C TYR A 488 -10.99 -0.12 37.80
N TYR A 489 -10.99 0.54 36.64
CA TYR A 489 -12.09 1.38 36.17
C TYR A 489 -12.49 0.95 34.77
N LEU A 490 -13.79 0.94 34.51
CA LEU A 490 -14.39 0.67 33.20
C LEU A 490 -14.98 1.96 32.65
N TYR A 491 -14.71 2.22 31.38
CA TYR A 491 -15.29 3.34 30.62
C TYR A 491 -16.02 2.81 29.40
N TRP A 492 -17.12 3.46 29.00
CA TRP A 492 -17.91 3.03 27.86
C TRP A 492 -18.82 4.14 27.33
N GLY A 493 -19.33 3.96 26.11
CA GLY A 493 -20.42 4.74 25.54
C GLY A 493 -20.16 5.28 24.16
N ASN A 494 -21.26 5.39 23.40
CA ASN A 494 -21.36 6.08 22.13
C ASN A 494 -22.45 7.13 22.24
N GLY A 495 -22.14 8.41 21.96
CA GLY A 495 -22.99 9.56 22.25
C GLY A 495 -22.94 10.03 23.70
N PHE A 496 -22.31 9.30 24.58
CA PHE A 496 -21.98 9.66 25.95
C PHE A 496 -20.73 8.90 26.42
N MET A 497 -20.01 9.43 27.40
CA MET A 497 -18.96 8.72 28.12
C MET A 497 -19.42 8.44 29.53
N ALA A 498 -19.45 7.19 29.93
CA ALA A 498 -19.66 6.75 31.31
C ALA A 498 -18.37 6.15 31.89
N GLY A 499 -18.25 6.17 33.20
CA GLY A 499 -17.16 5.48 33.91
C GLY A 499 -17.61 4.98 35.28
N ALA A 500 -17.05 3.83 35.72
CA ALA A 500 -17.30 3.25 37.03
C ALA A 500 -16.08 2.46 37.53
N GLU A 501 -15.94 2.29 38.85
CA GLU A 501 -14.98 1.35 39.43
C GLU A 501 -15.47 -0.10 39.21
N LEU A 502 -14.59 -0.99 38.76
CA LEU A 502 -14.85 -2.44 38.72
C LEU A 502 -14.79 -3.06 40.10
N ASN A 503 -15.59 -4.09 40.33
CA ASN A 503 -15.43 -4.99 41.47
C ASN A 503 -14.18 -5.83 41.31
N ASP A 504 -13.76 -6.47 42.39
CA ASP A 504 -12.54 -7.31 42.43
C ASP A 504 -12.64 -8.54 41.49
N ASP A 505 -13.84 -8.94 41.12
CA ASP A 505 -14.11 -10.01 40.15
C ASP A 505 -13.77 -9.60 38.69
N MET A 506 -13.58 -8.32 38.43
CA MET A 506 -13.35 -7.77 37.08
C MET A 506 -14.50 -8.03 36.09
N MET A 507 -15.66 -8.49 36.56
CA MET A 507 -16.81 -8.89 35.73
C MET A 507 -18.08 -8.13 36.11
N SER A 508 -17.98 -7.15 36.99
CA SER A 508 -19.10 -6.28 37.39
C SER A 508 -18.60 -4.90 37.86
N ILE A 509 -19.47 -3.89 37.75
CA ILE A 509 -19.16 -2.52 38.22
C ILE A 509 -19.69 -2.25 39.62
N LYS A 510 -19.05 -1.35 40.36
CA LYS A 510 -19.61 -0.74 41.57
C LYS A 510 -20.58 0.34 41.15
N THR A 511 -21.86 0.00 41.10
CA THR A 511 -22.94 0.86 40.59
C THR A 511 -22.97 2.25 41.21
N GLU A 512 -22.67 2.34 42.52
CA GLU A 512 -22.62 3.59 43.29
C GLU A 512 -21.50 4.56 42.82
N THR A 513 -20.50 4.05 42.09
CA THR A 513 -19.40 4.85 41.54
C THR A 513 -19.64 5.34 40.12
N LYS A 514 -20.71 4.87 39.49
CA LYS A 514 -21.06 5.18 38.11
C LYS A 514 -21.29 6.66 37.88
N GLN A 515 -20.60 7.26 36.92
CA GLN A 515 -20.66 8.69 36.59
C GLN A 515 -20.77 8.94 35.10
N LEU A 516 -21.41 10.04 34.72
CA LEU A 516 -21.40 10.59 33.38
C LEU A 516 -20.17 11.50 33.23
N LEU A 517 -19.25 11.12 32.37
CA LEU A 517 -17.97 11.76 32.13
C LEU A 517 -17.92 12.54 30.81
N THR A 518 -19.00 12.55 30.04
CA THR A 518 -19.03 13.19 28.72
C THR A 518 -18.52 14.63 28.81
N PRO A 519 -17.45 14.98 28.07
CA PRO A 519 -16.96 16.36 28.01
C PRO A 519 -18.06 17.30 27.50
N LYS A 520 -18.19 18.46 28.10
CA LYS A 520 -19.19 19.46 27.71
C LYS A 520 -18.62 20.37 26.62
N GLY A 521 -19.48 20.72 25.66
CA GLY A 521 -19.13 21.64 24.56
C GLY A 521 -18.41 20.95 23.39
N GLY A 522 -17.80 21.80 22.56
CA GLY A 522 -17.18 21.32 21.31
C GLY A 522 -18.17 21.11 20.17
N SER A 523 -17.64 20.76 19.03
CA SER A 523 -18.34 20.39 17.78
C SER A 523 -17.67 19.18 17.15
N LEU A 524 -18.24 18.66 16.05
CA LEU A 524 -17.63 17.57 15.26
C LEU A 524 -16.27 17.96 14.64
N GLN A 525 -15.94 19.24 14.60
CA GLN A 525 -14.65 19.76 14.11
C GLN A 525 -13.66 20.00 15.24
N THR A 526 -14.10 19.95 16.51
CA THR A 526 -13.27 20.21 17.68
C THR A 526 -13.20 18.99 18.59
N TRP A 527 -13.94 18.97 19.73
CA TRP A 527 -13.82 17.91 20.74
C TRP A 527 -15.16 17.30 21.20
N ALA A 528 -16.25 17.46 20.44
CA ALA A 528 -17.51 16.84 20.82
C ALA A 528 -17.36 15.31 20.91
N PHE A 529 -17.66 14.75 22.09
CA PHE A 529 -17.56 13.30 22.29
C PHE A 529 -18.50 12.52 21.37
N ARG A 530 -17.94 11.54 20.65
CA ARG A 530 -18.72 10.59 19.87
C ARG A 530 -18.67 9.20 20.48
N GLU A 531 -17.47 8.60 20.60
CA GLU A 531 -17.27 7.22 21.01
C GLU A 531 -15.80 6.93 21.34
N GLY A 532 -15.43 5.65 21.62
CA GLY A 532 -14.05 5.20 21.73
C GLY A 532 -13.33 5.84 22.92
N ALA A 533 -13.94 5.83 24.10
CA ALA A 533 -13.29 6.31 25.32
C ALA A 533 -12.05 5.48 25.64
N TYR A 534 -10.93 6.13 25.96
CA TYR A 534 -9.69 5.49 26.37
C TYR A 534 -9.00 6.30 27.48
N VAL A 535 -8.47 5.63 28.51
CA VAL A 535 -7.85 6.33 29.65
C VAL A 535 -6.46 5.79 29.96
N PHE A 536 -5.50 6.69 30.10
CA PHE A 536 -4.17 6.34 30.62
C PHE A 536 -3.65 7.35 31.63
N TYR A 537 -2.61 6.95 32.37
CA TYR A 537 -2.02 7.80 33.41
C TYR A 537 -0.54 8.07 33.11
N ARG A 538 -0.13 9.35 33.24
CA ARG A 538 1.26 9.77 33.11
C ARG A 538 1.61 10.88 34.09
N LYS A 539 2.65 10.68 34.91
CA LYS A 539 3.23 11.72 35.78
C LYS A 539 2.22 12.52 36.60
N GLY A 540 1.25 11.85 37.23
CA GLY A 540 0.28 12.53 38.10
C GLY A 540 -1.00 13.03 37.42
N THR A 541 -1.16 12.78 36.14
CA THR A 541 -2.30 13.23 35.33
C THR A 541 -2.95 12.05 34.62
N TYR A 542 -4.27 11.98 34.68
CA TYR A 542 -5.09 11.07 33.87
C TYR A 542 -5.45 11.77 32.58
N TYR A 543 -5.23 11.08 31.47
CA TYR A 543 -5.58 11.52 30.11
C TYR A 543 -6.77 10.71 29.65
N PHE A 544 -7.82 11.40 29.29
CA PHE A 544 -9.04 10.84 28.70
C PHE A 544 -9.04 11.14 27.21
N LEU A 545 -9.05 10.12 26.38
CA LEU A 545 -9.12 10.24 24.94
C LEU A 545 -10.48 9.77 24.44
N TRP A 546 -10.91 10.31 23.33
CA TRP A 546 -12.15 9.88 22.65
C TRP A 546 -12.13 10.24 21.18
N SER A 547 -12.96 9.54 20.41
CA SER A 547 -13.20 9.82 19.00
C SER A 547 -14.28 10.88 18.81
N VAL A 548 -14.10 11.71 17.81
CA VAL A 548 -15.00 12.80 17.40
C VAL A 548 -15.45 12.56 15.97
N ASP A 549 -16.70 12.89 15.63
CA ASP A 549 -17.35 12.63 14.36
C ASP A 549 -17.76 11.15 14.19
N ASP A 550 -18.11 10.71 13.00
CA ASP A 550 -18.56 9.36 12.70
C ASP A 550 -17.44 8.53 12.06
N THR A 551 -17.37 7.24 12.39
CA THR A 551 -16.34 6.34 11.86
C THR A 551 -16.33 6.23 10.32
N GLY A 552 -17.41 6.64 9.64
CA GLY A 552 -17.48 6.76 8.18
C GLY A 552 -16.99 8.10 7.64
N SER A 553 -16.69 9.08 8.51
CA SER A 553 -16.25 10.42 8.13
C SER A 553 -14.74 10.47 7.87
N PRO A 554 -14.27 11.20 6.83
CA PRO A 554 -12.85 11.49 6.67
C PRO A 554 -12.29 12.29 7.84
N ASN A 555 -13.14 13.05 8.51
CA ASN A 555 -12.78 13.89 9.63
C ASN A 555 -12.85 13.18 11.00
N TYR A 556 -13.11 11.88 11.03
CA TYR A 556 -13.05 11.08 12.25
C TYR A 556 -11.66 11.18 12.87
N HIS A 557 -11.55 11.66 14.11
CA HIS A 557 -10.29 12.03 14.74
C HIS A 557 -10.31 11.81 16.24
N VAL A 558 -9.14 11.86 16.91
CA VAL A 558 -9.02 11.70 18.36
C VAL A 558 -8.75 13.02 19.05
N CYS A 559 -9.52 13.27 20.10
CA CYS A 559 -9.30 14.38 21.04
C CYS A 559 -9.01 13.86 22.45
N TYR A 560 -8.53 14.76 23.32
CA TYR A 560 -8.30 14.44 24.74
C TYR A 560 -8.61 15.58 25.67
N GLY A 561 -8.84 15.22 26.93
CA GLY A 561 -8.81 16.09 28.09
C GLY A 561 -8.05 15.46 29.24
N THR A 562 -7.86 16.18 30.33
CA THR A 562 -7.09 15.70 31.47
C THR A 562 -7.90 15.78 32.77
N SER A 563 -7.48 14.97 33.78
CA SER A 563 -8.09 15.00 35.10
C SER A 563 -7.05 14.67 36.17
N LYS A 564 -7.41 14.95 37.44
CA LYS A 564 -6.68 14.53 38.64
C LYS A 564 -7.26 13.26 39.26
N SER A 565 -8.38 12.77 38.73
CA SER A 565 -9.11 11.59 39.20
C SER A 565 -9.43 10.65 38.01
N PRO A 566 -9.47 9.32 38.19
CA PRO A 566 -9.89 8.39 37.15
C PRO A 566 -11.39 8.52 36.78
N LEU A 567 -12.20 9.13 37.59
CA LEU A 567 -13.61 9.40 37.33
C LEU A 567 -13.92 10.88 37.13
N GLY A 568 -12.96 11.63 36.58
CA GLY A 568 -13.16 13.05 36.24
C GLY A 568 -13.16 14.02 37.43
N PRO A 569 -13.58 15.25 37.26
CA PRO A 569 -14.03 15.85 35.99
C PRO A 569 -12.91 15.95 34.96
N ILE A 570 -13.29 16.01 33.66
CA ILE A 570 -12.37 16.12 32.53
C ILE A 570 -12.24 17.61 32.17
N ASP A 571 -11.01 18.12 32.22
CA ASP A 571 -10.66 19.45 31.80
C ASP A 571 -10.14 19.49 30.37
N ILE A 572 -10.66 20.35 29.51
CA ILE A 572 -10.26 20.54 28.12
C ILE A 572 -9.38 21.80 28.02
N ASP A 573 -8.18 21.63 27.48
CA ASP A 573 -7.35 22.74 27.00
C ASP A 573 -7.73 23.08 25.57
N GLU A 574 -8.49 24.13 25.33
CA GLU A 574 -8.95 24.53 24.00
C GLU A 574 -7.83 24.85 23.02
N GLN A 575 -6.60 25.04 23.49
CA GLN A 575 -5.41 25.25 22.67
C GLN A 575 -4.63 23.93 22.38
N SER A 576 -4.99 22.85 23.06
CA SER A 576 -4.27 21.57 22.97
C SER A 576 -5.16 20.39 23.32
N TYR A 577 -6.15 20.11 22.50
CA TYR A 577 -7.10 18.99 22.66
C TYR A 577 -6.96 17.93 21.57
N MET A 578 -6.32 18.26 20.46
CA MET A 578 -6.19 17.36 19.30
C MET A 578 -5.07 16.36 19.52
N VAL A 579 -5.38 15.06 19.41
CA VAL A 579 -4.36 13.99 19.48
C VAL A 579 -3.87 13.63 18.09
N ILE A 580 -4.77 13.25 17.19
CA ILE A 580 -4.47 12.86 15.80
C ILE A 580 -5.66 13.19 14.91
N ARG A 581 -5.40 13.57 13.67
CA ARG A 581 -6.42 13.78 12.63
C ARG A 581 -5.88 13.42 11.25
N GLN A 582 -6.75 13.42 10.26
CA GLN A 582 -6.44 13.14 8.86
C GLN A 582 -5.23 13.91 8.32
N LYS A 583 -4.56 13.31 7.31
CA LYS A 583 -3.50 13.90 6.49
C LYS A 583 -3.82 13.65 5.01
N PRO A 584 -4.64 14.54 4.39
CA PRO A 584 -5.17 14.34 3.03
C PRO A 584 -4.09 14.19 1.96
N GLU A 585 -2.94 14.88 2.11
CA GLU A 585 -1.82 14.81 1.19
C GLU A 585 -1.23 13.39 1.06
N ASP A 586 -1.34 12.56 2.11
CA ASP A 586 -0.93 11.15 2.11
C ASP A 586 -2.12 10.19 1.94
N LYS A 587 -3.32 10.70 1.62
CA LYS A 587 -4.59 9.94 1.59
C LYS A 587 -4.89 9.23 2.91
N ILE A 588 -4.54 9.85 4.03
CA ILE A 588 -4.82 9.35 5.37
C ILE A 588 -6.06 10.05 5.91
N TYR A 589 -7.12 9.29 6.15
CA TYR A 589 -8.43 9.78 6.60
C TYR A 589 -8.99 8.92 7.73
N GLY A 590 -9.86 9.49 8.56
CA GLY A 590 -10.60 8.77 9.59
C GLY A 590 -9.70 8.13 10.65
N THR A 591 -8.70 8.89 11.12
CA THR A 591 -7.68 8.44 12.08
C THR A 591 -8.22 8.54 13.50
N ALA A 592 -8.90 7.52 13.98
CA ALA A 592 -9.50 7.55 15.32
C ALA A 592 -9.62 6.16 15.95
N HIS A 593 -10.40 6.07 17.03
CA HIS A 593 -10.65 4.89 17.87
C HIS A 593 -9.32 4.19 18.21
N ASN A 594 -8.65 4.71 19.19
CA ASN A 594 -7.26 4.41 19.53
C ASN A 594 -7.11 3.65 20.85
N SER A 595 -5.96 3.01 20.98
CA SER A 595 -5.35 2.66 22.25
C SER A 595 -3.95 3.26 22.39
N ILE A 596 -3.43 3.35 23.61
CA ILE A 596 -2.13 3.94 23.91
C ILE A 596 -1.20 2.91 24.52
N LEU A 597 -0.01 2.79 23.96
CA LEU A 597 1.04 1.91 24.44
C LEU A 597 2.16 2.72 25.09
N GLN A 598 2.48 2.42 26.34
CA GLN A 598 3.74 2.81 26.95
C GLN A 598 4.75 1.65 26.82
N ILE A 599 5.96 1.95 26.35
CA ILE A 599 7.04 0.96 26.34
C ILE A 599 7.46 0.66 27.75
N PRO A 600 7.54 -0.62 28.18
CA PRO A 600 7.88 -1.02 29.53
C PRO A 600 9.18 -0.39 30.01
N GLY A 601 9.11 0.28 31.17
CA GLY A 601 10.26 0.93 31.81
C GLY A 601 10.75 2.21 31.14
N ARG A 602 10.06 2.75 30.13
CA ARG A 602 10.44 3.96 29.40
C ARG A 602 9.29 4.99 29.40
N ASP A 603 9.63 6.28 29.37
CA ASP A 603 8.67 7.37 29.07
C ASP A 603 8.56 7.54 27.55
N GLU A 604 8.27 6.47 26.87
CA GLU A 604 8.15 6.36 25.40
C GLU A 604 6.78 5.78 25.08
N TRP A 605 6.03 6.48 24.21
CA TRP A 605 4.61 6.24 24.03
C TRP A 605 4.25 6.16 22.56
N TYR A 606 3.26 5.34 22.23
CA TYR A 606 2.70 5.17 20.90
C TYR A 606 1.19 5.22 20.96
N ILE A 607 0.57 5.73 19.89
CA ILE A 607 -0.85 5.61 19.61
C ILE A 607 -1.06 4.54 18.56
N VAL A 608 -1.89 3.55 18.86
CA VAL A 608 -2.38 2.55 17.92
C VAL A 608 -3.81 2.93 17.59
N TYR A 609 -4.14 3.08 16.31
CA TYR A 609 -5.40 3.63 15.85
C TYR A 609 -5.82 2.99 14.54
N HIS A 610 -7.08 3.11 14.15
CA HIS A 610 -7.44 2.78 12.79
C HIS A 610 -7.51 4.02 11.91
N ARG A 611 -7.37 3.82 10.61
CA ARG A 611 -7.69 4.79 9.56
C ARG A 611 -8.52 4.09 8.47
N ILE A 612 -9.12 4.87 7.58
CA ILE A 612 -9.75 4.32 6.39
C ILE A 612 -8.65 3.73 5.49
N ASN A 613 -8.87 2.53 4.99
CA ASN A 613 -7.95 1.86 4.09
C ASN A 613 -7.66 2.74 2.86
N ARG A 614 -6.39 2.95 2.53
CA ARG A 614 -5.96 3.88 1.49
C ARG A 614 -6.49 3.52 0.11
N ASP A 615 -6.58 2.24 -0.24
CA ASP A 615 -7.09 1.77 -1.53
C ASP A 615 -8.57 2.11 -1.73
N TYR A 616 -9.31 2.31 -0.64
CA TYR A 616 -10.71 2.70 -0.64
C TYR A 616 -10.96 4.19 -0.40
N ALA A 617 -9.95 4.94 0.04
CA ALA A 617 -10.11 6.33 0.47
C ALA A 617 -10.77 7.20 -0.61
N ASP A 618 -10.27 7.19 -1.84
CA ASP A 618 -10.78 7.99 -2.94
C ASP A 618 -12.17 7.54 -3.44
N LYS A 619 -12.47 6.25 -3.32
CA LYS A 619 -13.77 5.67 -3.72
C LYS A 619 -14.89 6.01 -2.74
N ARG A 620 -14.53 6.31 -1.50
CA ARG A 620 -15.49 6.52 -0.42
C ARG A 620 -16.08 7.91 -0.37
N TYR A 621 -15.24 8.91 -0.45
CA TYR A 621 -15.67 10.28 -0.16
C TYR A 621 -16.56 10.90 -1.23
N GLY A 622 -16.57 10.37 -2.43
CA GLY A 622 -17.50 10.78 -3.46
C GLY A 622 -18.94 10.24 -3.31
N LYS A 623 -19.20 9.23 -2.45
CA LYS A 623 -20.47 8.47 -2.48
C LYS A 623 -21.03 8.00 -1.14
N GLY A 624 -20.50 8.46 -0.01
CA GLY A 624 -21.06 8.11 1.31
C GLY A 624 -21.01 6.61 1.66
N VAL A 625 -19.91 5.92 1.33
CA VAL A 625 -19.73 4.49 1.65
C VAL A 625 -19.49 4.32 3.15
N PRO A 626 -20.17 3.35 3.81
CA PRO A 626 -20.01 3.08 5.25
C PRO A 626 -18.58 2.77 5.66
N GLY A 627 -18.18 3.16 6.87
CA GLY A 627 -16.86 2.99 7.46
C GLY A 627 -16.41 1.56 7.75
N THR A 628 -16.62 0.60 6.84
CA THR A 628 -16.34 -0.84 7.04
C THR A 628 -15.04 -1.32 6.40
N HIS A 629 -14.16 -0.42 5.99
CA HIS A 629 -12.89 -0.75 5.35
C HIS A 629 -11.77 0.02 6.05
N ARG A 630 -11.47 -0.38 7.27
CA ARG A 630 -10.48 0.27 8.12
C ARG A 630 -9.24 -0.60 8.27
N GLU A 631 -8.11 0.03 8.54
CA GLU A 631 -6.82 -0.63 8.71
C GLU A 631 -6.10 -0.08 9.93
N VAL A 632 -5.32 -0.91 10.63
CA VAL A 632 -4.66 -0.55 11.88
C VAL A 632 -3.28 0.03 11.62
N CYS A 633 -3.02 1.16 12.28
CA CYS A 633 -1.77 1.91 12.20
C CYS A 633 -1.20 2.23 13.58
N ILE A 634 0.08 2.57 13.64
CA ILE A 634 0.78 2.96 14.85
C ILE A 634 1.71 4.14 14.57
N ASP A 635 1.66 5.15 15.44
CA ASP A 635 2.58 6.29 15.39
C ASP A 635 3.07 6.69 16.78
N ARG A 636 4.16 7.45 16.83
CA ARG A 636 4.74 7.89 18.10
C ARG A 636 3.89 8.98 18.74
N LEU A 637 3.56 8.81 20.03
CA LEU A 637 2.89 9.81 20.86
C LEU A 637 3.93 10.55 21.70
N THR A 638 3.90 11.89 21.69
CA THR A 638 4.86 12.71 22.42
C THR A 638 4.17 13.80 23.24
N PHE A 639 4.90 14.32 24.23
CA PHE A 639 4.38 15.32 25.17
C PHE A 639 5.30 16.55 25.22
N ASP A 640 4.73 17.70 25.41
CA ASP A 640 5.50 18.90 25.69
C ASP A 640 5.99 18.97 27.17
N LYS A 641 6.74 20.01 27.50
CA LYS A 641 7.27 20.22 28.85
C LYS A 641 6.19 20.41 29.93
N LYS A 642 4.95 20.77 29.54
CA LYS A 642 3.81 20.90 30.44
C LYS A 642 2.99 19.62 30.57
N GLY A 643 3.35 18.56 29.84
CA GLY A 643 2.65 17.29 29.79
C GLY A 643 1.47 17.28 28.81
N ARG A 644 1.30 18.28 27.96
CA ARG A 644 0.26 18.26 26.92
C ARG A 644 0.68 17.33 25.79
N ILE A 645 -0.27 16.61 25.23
CA ILE A 645 -0.02 15.79 24.03
C ILE A 645 0.32 16.72 22.87
N ILE A 646 1.46 16.48 22.23
CA ILE A 646 1.81 17.12 20.95
C ILE A 646 1.04 16.37 19.86
N GLN A 647 0.26 17.12 19.05
CA GLN A 647 -0.54 16.51 17.99
C GLN A 647 0.30 15.57 17.12
N VAL A 648 -0.14 14.34 17.00
CA VAL A 648 0.47 13.32 16.14
C VAL A 648 0.15 13.63 14.68
N ILE A 649 1.19 13.64 13.87
CA ILE A 649 1.05 13.67 12.42
C ILE A 649 1.12 12.22 11.94
N PRO A 650 0.02 11.66 11.41
CA PRO A 650 -0.01 10.26 10.98
C PRO A 650 0.97 10.03 9.83
N THR A 651 1.66 8.89 9.85
CA THR A 651 2.68 8.53 8.86
C THR A 651 2.30 7.31 8.04
N LEU A 652 3.01 7.09 6.92
CA LEU A 652 2.87 5.88 6.11
C LEU A 652 3.83 4.76 6.55
N ASN A 653 4.81 5.08 7.40
CA ASN A 653 5.84 4.11 7.82
C ASN A 653 5.77 3.71 9.30
N GLY A 654 5.03 4.46 10.11
CA GLY A 654 4.99 4.21 11.56
C GLY A 654 6.34 4.41 12.24
N PRO A 655 6.54 3.82 13.42
CA PRO A 655 7.81 3.89 14.15
C PRO A 655 8.90 3.03 13.50
N GLU A 656 10.15 3.29 13.88
CA GLU A 656 11.24 2.36 13.64
C GLU A 656 11.12 1.13 14.54
N PRO A 657 11.66 -0.04 14.12
CA PRO A 657 11.61 -1.27 14.91
C PRO A 657 12.19 -1.05 16.32
N LEU A 658 11.42 -1.40 17.33
CA LEU A 658 11.84 -1.31 18.72
C LEU A 658 12.45 -2.64 19.18
N SER A 659 13.73 -2.62 19.55
CA SER A 659 14.33 -3.76 20.21
C SER A 659 13.87 -3.82 21.67
N LEU A 660 13.19 -4.89 22.06
CA LEU A 660 12.90 -5.23 23.48
C LEU A 660 14.11 -5.81 24.21
N LYS A 661 15.17 -6.18 23.50
CA LYS A 661 16.41 -6.66 24.12
C LYS A 661 17.05 -5.51 24.88
N LYS A 662 17.17 -5.70 26.21
CA LYS A 662 17.87 -4.80 27.11
C LYS A 662 19.36 -4.77 26.81
#